data_84d1bac529c6c74aa96d8f5f3527b7f9
#
_entry.id   84d1bac529c6c74aa96d8f5f3527b7f9
#
_cell.length_a   1.000
_cell.length_b   1.000
_cell.length_c   1.000
_cell.angle_alpha   90.00
_cell.angle_beta   90.00
_cell.angle_gamma   90.00
#
_symmetry.space_group_name_H-M   'P 1'
#
loop_
_entity.id
_entity.type
_entity.pdbx_description
1 polymer ?
#
loop_
_entity_poly.entity_id
_entity_poly.type
_entity_poly.pdbx_seq_one_letter_code
_entity_poly.pdbx_strand_id
1 'polypeptide(L)'
;MRQPLSLVLTAYLCAALATPGFAQEGSPSLPLPQAATPAEAAPPVAVAPDTALLLPLLEALAAPPTRRAGLLKPILASGDPRAVAALRYAGLHDRNPAVGEAAIEALREVALPEAVSALVDIAVGTEVGQPKPGALGALSRHAHPSGADALYRIAANGELDMELRRSAVEVLGRDHPQLLTARGMPSLGGSAVTATLGGAYFGGWALSSVGDFAGNRGAGTIGWFTGAVVGAGTGYIFGRHLSNARQHYYLSALSWGSWMGWQLADAVVFQPVDEFGNPRASAEETGLSRTRAALALAGELAGLALAAYGADSLNLSSSDVLTADVMGVAAALGTSGALGLMDPTDDSRAGYGTLLAGSLLGVGVGVLTAPNLRFSTGDLALATYMSAEGAYFGGFLTDVVRNSRPESSGVLLGGGLGVLTAMALTQNSELRPGQVGEILLLSSFGKALGGGAALLAGANEDTTTLVHLAGGAAGIAAAAFLTDYTEYSSGDFAIVPVATALGLWHGAWIGAIASDGLENNGQTTAGITLLGGSLLGIGGIALTQNVGWTNLQTTMGSSGAIWGAWFAGWSLALESDTTIHSAGGRMLALTDLGLAASAVLMSPLVELDPRVMAGANFGGIAGAGLASLFTAMFSTDGNAVIKANLGGSAVGLVLGGVLASVAISDDKPDATKKLASTSPSLPNWLRWPFD
;
A
#
# COMPACT_ATOMS: atom_id res chain seq x y z
N MET A 1 11.62 -6.48 -25.02
CA MET A 1 11.89 -6.25 -23.59
C MET A 1 10.82 -5.44 -22.83
N ARG A 2 9.92 -4.69 -23.49
CA ARG A 2 8.99 -3.74 -22.82
C ARG A 2 7.88 -4.39 -21.97
N GLN A 3 7.48 -5.63 -22.17
CA GLN A 3 6.33 -6.22 -21.47
C GLN A 3 6.61 -6.89 -20.09
N PRO A 4 7.67 -7.65 -19.84
CA PRO A 4 7.82 -8.35 -18.56
C PRO A 4 8.26 -7.43 -17.42
N LEU A 5 9.07 -6.40 -17.67
CA LEU A 5 9.55 -5.49 -16.62
C LEU A 5 8.40 -4.61 -16.08
N SER A 6 7.52 -4.15 -16.97
CA SER A 6 6.33 -3.38 -16.56
C SER A 6 5.36 -4.22 -15.74
N LEU A 7 5.18 -5.51 -16.06
CA LEU A 7 4.31 -6.42 -15.32
C LEU A 7 4.85 -6.74 -13.92
N VAL A 8 6.15 -7.00 -13.80
CA VAL A 8 6.80 -7.24 -12.49
C VAL A 8 6.79 -5.98 -11.64
N LEU A 9 7.12 -4.82 -12.23
CA LEU A 9 7.08 -3.53 -11.52
C LEU A 9 5.64 -3.15 -11.13
N THR A 10 4.66 -3.40 -12.00
CA THR A 10 3.24 -3.14 -11.72
C THR A 10 2.70 -4.12 -10.66
N ALA A 11 3.05 -5.40 -10.73
CA ALA A 11 2.67 -6.38 -9.72
C ALA A 11 3.32 -6.07 -8.37
N TYR A 12 4.58 -5.62 -8.38
CA TYR A 12 5.30 -5.22 -7.18
C TYR A 12 4.74 -3.91 -6.59
N LEU A 13 4.44 -2.92 -7.43
CA LEU A 13 3.74 -1.68 -7.04
C LEU A 13 2.34 -1.97 -6.49
N CYS A 14 1.59 -2.85 -7.14
CA CYS A 14 0.28 -3.26 -6.65
C CYS A 14 0.38 -4.05 -5.33
N ALA A 15 1.37 -4.91 -5.16
CA ALA A 15 1.62 -5.63 -3.91
C ALA A 15 2.12 -4.70 -2.80
N ALA A 16 3.02 -3.75 -3.11
CA ALA A 16 3.49 -2.75 -2.16
C ALA A 16 2.40 -1.76 -1.75
N LEU A 17 1.53 -1.36 -2.68
CA LEU A 17 0.37 -0.48 -2.42
C LEU A 17 -0.79 -1.23 -1.73
N ALA A 18 -0.89 -2.55 -1.92
CA ALA A 18 -1.88 -3.41 -1.24
C ALA A 18 -1.43 -3.83 0.17
N THR A 19 -0.24 -3.43 0.62
CA THR A 19 0.17 -3.70 1.99
C THR A 19 -0.70 -2.92 2.97
N PRO A 20 -1.28 -3.57 3.99
CA PRO A 20 -2.21 -2.94 4.94
C PRO A 20 -1.60 -1.82 5.79
N GLY A 21 -0.30 -1.59 5.71
CA GLY A 21 0.37 -0.46 6.34
C GLY A 21 -0.21 0.90 5.91
N PHE A 22 -0.72 1.01 4.69
CA PHE A 22 -1.43 2.19 4.21
C PHE A 22 -2.91 2.26 4.64
N ALA A 23 -3.52 1.14 5.04
CA ALA A 23 -4.94 1.08 5.35
C ALA A 23 -5.26 0.95 6.85
N GLN A 24 -4.29 0.75 7.73
CA GLN A 24 -4.53 0.35 9.12
C GLN A 24 -4.29 1.44 10.18
N GLU A 25 -3.86 2.66 9.82
CA GLU A 25 -3.77 3.78 10.77
C GLU A 25 -5.07 4.58 10.97
N GLY A 26 -6.19 4.05 10.54
CA GLY A 26 -7.50 4.70 10.60
C GLY A 26 -8.47 4.11 11.64
N SER A 27 -8.06 3.92 12.90
CA SER A 27 -9.05 3.92 13.99
C SER A 27 -9.43 5.37 14.28
N PRO A 28 -10.73 5.73 14.38
CA PRO A 28 -11.12 7.09 14.67
C PRO A 28 -10.51 7.52 15.99
N SER A 29 -9.57 8.43 15.97
CA SER A 29 -9.11 9.14 17.14
C SER A 29 -10.30 9.99 17.60
N LEU A 30 -10.92 9.60 18.72
CA LEU A 30 -11.76 10.53 19.47
C LEU A 30 -10.94 11.80 19.72
N PRO A 31 -11.51 12.99 19.55
CA PRO A 31 -10.80 14.22 19.84
C PRO A 31 -10.39 14.20 21.31
N LEU A 32 -9.09 14.02 21.54
CA LEU A 32 -8.51 14.28 22.86
C LEU A 32 -8.68 15.78 23.11
N PRO A 33 -9.05 16.20 24.34
CA PRO A 33 -9.08 17.61 24.69
C PRO A 33 -7.70 18.18 24.37
N GLN A 34 -7.68 19.29 23.61
CA GLN A 34 -6.47 20.02 23.28
C GLN A 34 -5.72 20.35 24.58
N ALA A 35 -4.72 19.54 24.87
CA ALA A 35 -3.72 19.89 25.85
C ALA A 35 -2.89 21.04 25.25
N ALA A 36 -2.75 22.10 26.02
CA ALA A 36 -1.94 23.26 25.68
C ALA A 36 -0.59 22.80 25.10
N THR A 37 -0.23 23.39 23.97
CA THR A 37 1.03 23.17 23.24
C THR A 37 2.18 23.12 24.23
N PRO A 38 2.86 21.99 24.42
CA PRO A 38 4.13 21.99 25.17
C PRO A 38 5.16 22.70 24.32
N ALA A 39 5.88 23.62 24.91
CA ALA A 39 7.07 24.20 24.33
C ALA A 39 7.96 23.08 23.77
N GLU A 40 8.47 23.32 22.58
CA GLU A 40 9.39 22.49 21.81
C GLU A 40 10.39 21.77 22.72
N ALA A 41 10.11 20.50 23.02
CA ALA A 41 11.03 19.67 23.76
C ALA A 41 12.15 19.30 22.81
N ALA A 42 13.36 19.72 23.17
CA ALA A 42 14.60 19.29 22.50
C ALA A 42 14.59 17.75 22.33
N PRO A 43 15.14 17.22 21.22
CA PRO A 43 15.15 15.79 20.97
C PRO A 43 15.74 15.06 22.19
N PRO A 44 15.18 13.93 22.61
CA PRO A 44 15.67 13.21 23.78
C PRO A 44 17.13 12.85 23.55
N VAL A 45 18.02 13.51 24.25
CA VAL A 45 19.42 13.12 24.33
C VAL A 45 19.39 11.68 24.83
N ALA A 46 19.96 10.75 24.05
CA ALA A 46 20.16 9.37 24.50
C ALA A 46 21.06 9.43 25.76
N VAL A 47 20.41 9.45 26.91
CA VAL A 47 21.10 9.49 28.20
C VAL A 47 21.68 8.10 28.39
N ALA A 48 23.00 7.98 28.32
CA ALA A 48 23.68 6.75 28.71
C ALA A 48 23.18 6.35 30.12
N PRO A 49 22.88 5.05 30.35
CA PRO A 49 22.37 4.60 31.64
C PRO A 49 23.34 5.03 32.73
N ASP A 50 22.85 5.85 33.67
CA ASP A 50 23.66 6.35 34.76
C ASP A 50 24.03 5.16 35.66
N THR A 51 25.30 4.74 35.60
CA THR A 51 25.80 3.61 36.36
C THR A 51 25.64 3.79 37.87
N ALA A 52 25.49 5.03 38.35
CA ALA A 52 25.22 5.34 39.77
C ALA A 52 23.80 4.92 40.18
N LEU A 53 22.84 4.92 39.28
CA LEU A 53 21.46 4.45 39.53
C LEU A 53 21.27 2.94 39.23
N LEU A 54 22.05 2.42 38.29
CA LEU A 54 21.91 1.03 37.82
C LEU A 54 22.33 0.06 38.95
N LEU A 55 23.38 0.30 39.66
CA LEU A 55 23.87 -0.62 40.70
C LEU A 55 22.92 -0.76 41.90
N PRO A 56 22.42 0.32 42.52
CA PRO A 56 21.39 0.21 43.56
C PRO A 56 20.10 -0.41 43.07
N LEU A 57 19.73 -0.19 41.81
CA LEU A 57 18.55 -0.77 41.21
C LEU A 57 18.70 -2.28 41.00
N LEU A 58 19.84 -2.74 40.49
CA LEU A 58 20.12 -4.17 40.32
C LEU A 58 20.22 -4.88 41.69
N GLU A 59 20.79 -4.25 42.71
CA GLU A 59 20.83 -4.77 44.08
C GLU A 59 19.40 -4.86 44.65
N ALA A 60 18.57 -3.84 44.44
CA ALA A 60 17.18 -3.87 44.87
C ALA A 60 16.38 -4.97 44.15
N LEU A 61 16.56 -5.14 42.84
CA LEU A 61 15.89 -6.16 42.04
C LEU A 61 16.34 -7.59 42.38
N ALA A 62 17.60 -7.77 42.71
CA ALA A 62 18.18 -9.04 43.15
C ALA A 62 17.83 -9.42 44.62
N ALA A 63 17.33 -8.45 45.41
CA ALA A 63 16.98 -8.69 46.79
C ALA A 63 15.78 -9.65 46.93
N PRO A 64 15.68 -10.39 48.08
CA PRO A 64 14.50 -11.22 48.36
C PRO A 64 13.20 -10.38 48.30
N PRO A 65 12.07 -10.98 47.88
CA PRO A 65 10.79 -10.25 47.72
C PRO A 65 10.38 -9.37 48.90
N THR A 66 10.64 -9.83 50.10
CA THR A 66 10.36 -9.12 51.36
C THR A 66 11.14 -7.82 51.54
N ARG A 67 12.33 -7.70 50.95
CA ARG A 67 13.18 -6.51 51.00
C ARG A 67 13.07 -5.64 49.74
N ARG A 68 12.68 -6.24 48.63
CA ARG A 68 12.66 -5.63 47.30
C ARG A 68 11.79 -4.36 47.25
N ALA A 69 10.57 -4.47 47.76
CA ALA A 69 9.63 -3.33 47.79
C ALA A 69 10.18 -2.12 48.56
N GLY A 70 10.87 -2.38 49.66
CA GLY A 70 11.49 -1.33 50.47
C GLY A 70 12.67 -0.62 49.77
N LEU A 71 13.42 -1.35 48.96
CA LEU A 71 14.58 -0.81 48.23
C LEU A 71 14.19 -0.13 46.92
N LEU A 72 13.14 -0.60 46.24
CA LEU A 72 12.64 -0.01 44.98
C LEU A 72 11.79 1.25 45.25
N LYS A 73 11.05 1.30 46.36
CA LYS A 73 10.13 2.40 46.65
C LYS A 73 10.76 3.80 46.61
N PRO A 74 11.94 4.07 47.20
CA PRO A 74 12.57 5.39 47.11
C PRO A 74 13.09 5.70 45.68
N ILE A 75 13.53 4.69 44.90
CA ILE A 75 14.00 4.86 43.54
C ILE A 75 12.82 5.22 42.64
N LEU A 76 11.68 4.55 42.77
CA LEU A 76 10.47 4.81 42.00
C LEU A 76 9.79 6.13 42.43
N ALA A 77 9.82 6.46 43.74
CA ALA A 77 9.27 7.69 44.24
C ALA A 77 10.00 8.95 43.79
N SER A 78 11.24 8.82 43.31
CA SER A 78 11.99 9.95 42.75
C SER A 78 11.36 10.49 41.45
N GLY A 79 10.52 9.70 40.74
CA GLY A 79 9.94 10.06 39.44
C GLY A 79 11.00 10.28 38.35
N ASP A 80 12.24 9.87 38.58
CA ASP A 80 13.36 10.09 37.67
C ASP A 80 13.21 9.19 36.43
N PRO A 81 13.09 9.75 35.21
CA PRO A 81 12.98 8.97 33.97
C PRO A 81 14.16 8.03 33.75
N ARG A 82 15.32 8.30 34.35
CA ARG A 82 16.49 7.41 34.33
C ARG A 82 16.22 6.09 35.05
N ALA A 83 15.39 6.09 36.10
CA ALA A 83 14.95 4.87 36.78
C ALA A 83 14.15 3.98 35.85
N VAL A 84 13.26 4.54 35.02
CA VAL A 84 12.50 3.80 34.01
C VAL A 84 13.43 3.18 32.97
N ALA A 85 14.42 3.96 32.48
CA ALA A 85 15.41 3.46 31.51
C ALA A 85 16.28 2.33 32.10
N ALA A 86 16.67 2.42 33.36
CA ALA A 86 17.43 1.37 34.03
C ALA A 86 16.60 0.09 34.26
N LEU A 87 15.31 0.23 34.62
CA LEU A 87 14.37 -0.89 34.74
C LEU A 87 14.13 -1.56 33.38
N ARG A 88 13.95 -0.75 32.31
CA ARG A 88 13.86 -1.26 30.94
C ARG A 88 15.09 -2.08 30.57
N TYR A 89 16.29 -1.54 30.83
CA TYR A 89 17.54 -2.25 30.55
C TYR A 89 17.62 -3.57 31.34
N ALA A 90 17.31 -3.57 32.63
CA ALA A 90 17.28 -4.78 33.43
C ALA A 90 16.24 -5.80 32.91
N GLY A 91 15.06 -5.32 32.53
CA GLY A 91 14.00 -6.14 31.93
C GLY A 91 14.43 -6.83 30.62
N LEU A 92 15.20 -6.15 29.78
CA LEU A 92 15.64 -6.67 28.47
C LEU A 92 16.89 -7.56 28.56
N HIS A 93 17.90 -7.13 29.31
CA HIS A 93 19.26 -7.64 29.16
C HIS A 93 19.76 -8.48 30.34
N ASP A 94 19.06 -8.48 31.51
CA ASP A 94 19.53 -9.27 32.63
C ASP A 94 19.36 -10.76 32.37
N ARG A 95 20.46 -11.51 32.55
CA ARG A 95 20.48 -12.96 32.40
C ARG A 95 19.76 -13.71 33.49
N ASN A 96 19.52 -13.06 34.65
CA ASN A 96 18.77 -13.63 35.73
C ASN A 96 17.26 -13.37 35.51
N PRO A 97 16.44 -14.40 35.24
CA PRO A 97 15.02 -14.21 34.99
C PRO A 97 14.28 -13.48 36.14
N ALA A 98 14.71 -13.71 37.39
CA ALA A 98 14.10 -13.08 38.54
C ALA A 98 14.31 -11.57 38.59
N VAL A 99 15.42 -11.07 38.07
CA VAL A 99 15.69 -9.63 37.96
C VAL A 99 14.82 -9.03 36.86
N GLY A 100 14.70 -9.70 35.71
CA GLY A 100 13.81 -9.28 34.64
C GLY A 100 12.35 -9.21 35.07
N GLU A 101 11.84 -10.22 35.77
CA GLU A 101 10.48 -10.24 36.32
C GLU A 101 10.26 -9.14 37.35
N ALA A 102 11.26 -8.90 38.21
CA ALA A 102 11.17 -7.81 39.18
C ALA A 102 11.18 -6.42 38.54
N ALA A 103 11.92 -6.24 37.45
CA ALA A 103 11.90 -5.00 36.67
C ALA A 103 10.54 -4.76 36.00
N ILE A 104 9.93 -5.80 35.42
CA ILE A 104 8.58 -5.76 34.84
C ILE A 104 7.55 -5.37 35.89
N GLU A 105 7.60 -5.98 37.06
CA GLU A 105 6.69 -5.71 38.15
C GLU A 105 6.85 -4.28 38.69
N ALA A 106 8.09 -3.80 38.80
CA ALA A 106 8.37 -2.42 39.20
C ALA A 106 7.83 -1.40 38.18
N LEU A 107 8.06 -1.65 36.88
CA LEU A 107 7.53 -0.78 35.80
C LEU A 107 5.99 -0.74 35.82
N ARG A 108 5.31 -1.82 36.16
CA ARG A 108 3.84 -1.86 36.27
C ARG A 108 3.29 -0.83 37.25
N GLU A 109 3.99 -0.57 38.37
CA GLU A 109 3.54 0.33 39.44
C GLU A 109 3.85 1.81 39.15
N VAL A 110 4.69 2.10 38.17
CA VAL A 110 5.10 3.47 37.81
C VAL A 110 4.05 4.09 36.88
N ALA A 111 3.27 5.03 37.36
CA ALA A 111 2.18 5.68 36.60
C ALA A 111 2.71 6.73 35.60
N LEU A 112 3.70 6.37 34.77
CA LEU A 112 4.31 7.22 33.75
C LEU A 112 4.11 6.59 32.36
N PRO A 113 3.88 7.40 31.30
CA PRO A 113 3.81 6.89 29.90
C PRO A 113 5.09 6.19 29.45
N GLU A 114 6.26 6.67 29.93
CA GLU A 114 7.55 6.07 29.65
C GLU A 114 7.68 4.65 30.19
N ALA A 115 7.04 4.35 31.30
CA ALA A 115 7.00 3.00 31.87
C ALA A 115 6.17 2.06 30.98
N VAL A 116 5.07 2.56 30.39
CA VAL A 116 4.30 1.80 29.39
C VAL A 116 5.15 1.49 28.17
N SER A 117 5.88 2.47 27.63
CA SER A 117 6.80 2.27 26.51
C SER A 117 7.88 1.23 26.83
N ALA A 118 8.48 1.32 28.03
CA ALA A 118 9.47 0.35 28.49
C ALA A 118 8.91 -1.08 28.58
N LEU A 119 7.66 -1.25 29.05
CA LEU A 119 7.00 -2.54 29.08
C LEU A 119 6.66 -3.09 27.69
N VAL A 120 6.30 -2.21 26.75
CA VAL A 120 6.11 -2.60 25.34
C VAL A 120 7.42 -3.14 24.76
N ASP A 121 8.52 -2.43 24.94
CA ASP A 121 9.83 -2.86 24.47
C ASP A 121 10.26 -4.21 25.07
N ILE A 122 9.96 -4.43 26.36
CA ILE A 122 10.26 -5.72 27.02
C ILE A 122 9.34 -6.83 26.50
N ALA A 123 8.06 -6.55 26.25
CA ALA A 123 7.11 -7.52 25.75
C ALA A 123 7.45 -7.97 24.33
N VAL A 124 7.81 -7.02 23.46
CA VAL A 124 8.14 -7.25 22.05
C VAL A 124 9.56 -7.81 21.89
N GLY A 125 10.47 -7.41 22.75
CA GLY A 125 11.89 -7.63 22.58
C GLY A 125 12.52 -6.53 21.73
N THR A 126 13.83 -6.38 21.86
CA THR A 126 14.65 -5.52 21.01
C THR A 126 15.71 -6.37 20.33
N GLU A 127 16.46 -5.81 19.41
CA GLU A 127 17.55 -6.47 18.68
C GLU A 127 18.53 -7.24 19.57
N VAL A 128 18.61 -6.89 20.86
CA VAL A 128 19.56 -7.49 21.82
C VAL A 128 18.85 -8.31 22.91
N GLY A 129 17.53 -8.16 23.10
CA GLY A 129 16.76 -8.80 24.17
C GLY A 129 15.62 -9.70 23.66
N GLN A 130 15.50 -10.89 24.24
CA GLN A 130 14.39 -11.78 23.88
C GLN A 130 13.04 -11.24 24.41
N PRO A 131 11.93 -11.43 23.66
CA PRO A 131 10.59 -11.06 24.11
C PRO A 131 10.24 -11.72 25.46
N LYS A 132 9.64 -10.95 26.37
CA LYS A 132 9.20 -11.46 27.66
C LYS A 132 7.67 -11.32 27.78
N PRO A 133 6.89 -12.39 27.50
CA PRO A 133 5.42 -12.34 27.53
C PRO A 133 4.83 -11.91 28.87
N GLY A 134 5.55 -12.07 29.97
CA GLY A 134 5.15 -11.59 31.31
C GLY A 134 4.86 -10.07 31.34
N ALA A 135 5.50 -9.28 30.47
CA ALA A 135 5.25 -7.86 30.35
C ALA A 135 3.84 -7.52 29.81
N LEU A 136 3.20 -8.43 29.06
CA LEU A 136 1.80 -8.27 28.61
C LEU A 136 0.82 -8.19 29.80
N GLY A 137 1.02 -9.07 30.78
CA GLY A 137 0.22 -9.03 32.02
C GLY A 137 0.50 -7.80 32.88
N ALA A 138 1.70 -7.23 32.81
CA ALA A 138 2.02 -5.98 33.46
C ALA A 138 1.37 -4.78 32.75
N LEU A 139 1.36 -4.76 31.41
CA LEU A 139 0.66 -3.74 30.60
C LEU A 139 -0.83 -3.72 30.87
N SER A 140 -1.50 -4.88 30.98
CA SER A 140 -2.94 -4.94 31.26
C SER A 140 -3.32 -4.37 32.61
N ARG A 141 -2.45 -4.49 33.61
CA ARG A 141 -2.68 -4.01 34.98
C ARG A 141 -1.85 -2.79 35.34
N HIS A 142 -1.37 -2.07 34.33
CA HIS A 142 -0.53 -0.92 34.52
C HIS A 142 -1.28 0.25 35.16
N ALA A 143 -0.62 0.97 36.06
CA ALA A 143 -1.22 2.10 36.76
C ALA A 143 -1.62 3.26 35.82
N HIS A 144 -0.94 3.44 34.69
CA HIS A 144 -1.29 4.44 33.68
C HIS A 144 -2.32 3.85 32.67
N PRO A 145 -3.40 4.59 32.32
CA PRO A 145 -4.50 4.08 31.48
C PRO A 145 -4.07 3.68 30.06
N SER A 146 -2.96 4.22 29.54
CA SER A 146 -2.45 3.83 28.22
C SER A 146 -1.88 2.40 28.15
N GLY A 147 -1.76 1.69 29.28
CA GLY A 147 -1.26 0.31 29.30
C GLY A 147 -2.14 -0.65 28.49
N ALA A 148 -3.47 -0.58 28.69
CA ALA A 148 -4.43 -1.38 27.94
C ALA A 148 -4.43 -1.02 26.43
N ASP A 149 -4.29 0.27 26.09
CA ASP A 149 -4.18 0.72 24.71
C ASP A 149 -2.89 0.23 24.05
N ALA A 150 -1.78 0.22 24.78
CA ALA A 150 -0.52 -0.33 24.30
C ALA A 150 -0.62 -1.84 24.05
N LEU A 151 -1.28 -2.56 24.96
CA LEU A 151 -1.54 -3.99 24.80
C LEU A 151 -2.41 -4.27 23.56
N TYR A 152 -3.44 -3.45 23.30
CA TYR A 152 -4.25 -3.56 22.09
C TYR A 152 -3.41 -3.31 20.82
N ARG A 153 -2.50 -2.32 20.85
CA ARG A 153 -1.58 -2.07 19.72
C ARG A 153 -0.65 -3.26 19.45
N ILE A 154 -0.10 -3.90 20.51
CA ILE A 154 0.68 -5.14 20.35
C ILE A 154 -0.17 -6.23 19.67
N ALA A 155 -1.40 -6.45 20.14
CA ALA A 155 -2.30 -7.45 19.58
C ALA A 155 -2.65 -7.17 18.10
N ALA A 156 -2.81 -5.91 17.74
CA ALA A 156 -3.17 -5.47 16.39
C ALA A 156 -1.98 -5.35 15.42
N ASN A 157 -0.74 -5.31 15.94
CA ASN A 157 0.44 -5.11 15.11
C ASN A 157 0.80 -6.40 14.34
N GLY A 158 0.49 -6.43 13.04
CA GLY A 158 0.75 -7.57 12.14
C GLY A 158 2.22 -7.94 11.95
N GLU A 159 3.16 -7.06 12.31
CA GLU A 159 4.60 -7.30 12.20
C GLU A 159 5.14 -8.18 13.34
N LEU A 160 4.45 -8.19 14.46
CA LEU A 160 4.86 -8.97 15.63
C LEU A 160 4.51 -10.44 15.47
N ASP A 161 5.26 -11.28 16.17
CA ASP A 161 5.04 -12.72 16.22
C ASP A 161 3.58 -13.05 16.60
N MET A 162 2.99 -14.03 15.90
CA MET A 162 1.59 -14.41 16.06
C MET A 162 1.28 -14.94 17.46
N GLU A 163 2.24 -15.62 18.10
CA GLU A 163 2.06 -16.17 19.45
C GLU A 163 2.03 -15.05 20.49
N LEU A 164 2.90 -14.05 20.34
CA LEU A 164 2.88 -12.84 21.17
C LEU A 164 1.57 -12.08 21.03
N ARG A 165 1.08 -11.89 19.80
CA ARG A 165 -0.19 -11.24 19.50
C ARG A 165 -1.38 -12.00 20.07
N ARG A 166 -1.39 -13.34 19.95
CA ARG A 166 -2.42 -14.18 20.55
C ARG A 166 -2.43 -14.06 22.07
N SER A 167 -1.27 -14.07 22.70
CA SER A 167 -1.12 -13.87 24.13
C SER A 167 -1.63 -12.48 24.56
N ALA A 168 -1.37 -11.45 23.76
CA ALA A 168 -1.89 -10.11 24.01
C ALA A 168 -3.43 -10.06 23.90
N VAL A 169 -4.04 -10.72 22.91
CA VAL A 169 -5.52 -10.83 22.78
C VAL A 169 -6.12 -11.59 23.95
N GLU A 170 -5.48 -12.67 24.40
CA GLU A 170 -5.95 -13.45 25.54
C GLU A 170 -5.95 -12.62 26.84
N VAL A 171 -4.87 -11.86 27.07
CA VAL A 171 -4.77 -10.95 28.22
C VAL A 171 -5.82 -9.84 28.12
N LEU A 172 -6.03 -9.24 26.94
CA LEU A 172 -7.09 -8.25 26.70
C LEU A 172 -8.48 -8.84 26.95
N GLY A 173 -8.75 -10.04 26.43
CA GLY A 173 -10.05 -10.70 26.62
C GLY A 173 -10.37 -10.98 28.07
N ARG A 174 -9.36 -11.30 28.88
CA ARG A 174 -9.48 -11.56 30.30
C ARG A 174 -9.64 -10.27 31.12
N ASP A 175 -8.79 -9.27 30.89
CA ASP A 175 -8.64 -8.11 31.77
C ASP A 175 -9.39 -6.86 31.24
N HIS A 176 -9.59 -6.73 29.92
CA HIS A 176 -10.22 -5.57 29.26
C HIS A 176 -11.21 -5.96 28.15
N PRO A 177 -12.21 -6.84 28.39
CA PRO A 177 -13.15 -7.28 27.37
C PRO A 177 -13.94 -6.13 26.73
N GLN A 178 -14.19 -5.05 27.47
CA GLN A 178 -14.87 -3.84 26.98
C GLN A 178 -14.06 -3.15 25.86
N LEU A 179 -12.72 -3.22 25.88
CA LEU A 179 -11.88 -2.63 24.84
C LEU A 179 -12.02 -3.39 23.54
N LEU A 180 -12.06 -4.74 23.61
CA LEU A 180 -12.31 -5.59 22.46
C LEU A 180 -13.73 -5.39 21.89
N THR A 181 -14.72 -5.16 22.74
CA THR A 181 -16.09 -4.87 22.28
C THR A 181 -16.16 -3.51 21.59
N ALA A 182 -15.45 -2.50 22.09
CA ALA A 182 -15.48 -1.15 21.54
C ALA A 182 -14.68 -1.00 20.25
N ARG A 183 -13.52 -1.67 20.13
CA ARG A 183 -12.60 -1.54 18.98
C ARG A 183 -12.60 -2.73 18.02
N GLY A 184 -13.29 -3.81 18.38
CA GLY A 184 -13.25 -5.07 17.64
C GLY A 184 -12.08 -5.96 18.06
N MET A 185 -12.17 -7.25 17.65
CA MET A 185 -11.08 -8.21 17.87
C MET A 185 -9.93 -7.92 16.91
N PRO A 186 -8.69 -7.78 17.39
CA PRO A 186 -7.53 -7.66 16.50
C PRO A 186 -7.40 -8.88 15.60
N SER A 187 -7.14 -8.66 14.32
CA SER A 187 -6.82 -9.75 13.38
C SER A 187 -5.49 -10.37 13.77
N LEU A 188 -5.48 -11.65 14.16
CA LEU A 188 -4.25 -12.37 14.52
C LEU A 188 -3.44 -12.83 13.31
N GLY A 189 -4.07 -12.91 12.12
CA GLY A 189 -3.38 -13.23 10.88
C GLY A 189 -2.71 -12.01 10.26
N GLY A 190 -1.77 -12.25 9.36
CA GLY A 190 -1.31 -11.25 8.41
C GLY A 190 -2.46 -10.88 7.44
N SER A 191 -2.20 -9.96 6.52
CA SER A 191 -3.21 -9.54 5.54
C SER A 191 -3.72 -10.72 4.72
N ALA A 192 -4.96 -11.12 4.97
CA ALA A 192 -5.61 -12.15 4.15
C ALA A 192 -5.65 -11.73 2.66
N VAL A 193 -5.76 -10.43 2.40
CA VAL A 193 -5.75 -9.86 1.04
C VAL A 193 -4.39 -10.08 0.38
N THR A 194 -3.29 -9.73 1.04
CA THR A 194 -1.93 -9.92 0.53
C THR A 194 -1.65 -11.39 0.23
N ALA A 195 -2.00 -12.28 1.16
CA ALA A 195 -1.81 -13.72 0.98
C ALA A 195 -2.68 -14.29 -0.15
N THR A 196 -3.92 -13.81 -0.30
CA THR A 196 -4.83 -14.22 -1.37
C THR A 196 -4.33 -13.76 -2.73
N LEU A 197 -3.96 -12.49 -2.87
CA LEU A 197 -3.46 -11.93 -4.13
C LEU A 197 -2.11 -12.55 -4.53
N GLY A 198 -1.19 -12.70 -3.57
CA GLY A 198 0.07 -13.38 -3.80
C GLY A 198 -0.13 -14.82 -4.23
N GLY A 199 -0.98 -15.56 -3.53
CA GLY A 199 -1.33 -16.93 -3.90
C GLY A 199 -1.97 -17.02 -5.29
N ALA A 200 -2.89 -16.11 -5.64
CA ALA A 200 -3.49 -16.04 -6.97
C ALA A 200 -2.42 -15.82 -8.06
N TYR A 201 -1.54 -14.86 -7.85
CA TYR A 201 -0.48 -14.53 -8.81
C TYR A 201 0.46 -15.71 -9.03
N PHE A 202 1.05 -16.25 -7.96
CA PHE A 202 2.03 -17.35 -8.09
C PHE A 202 1.38 -18.68 -8.50
N GLY A 203 0.18 -18.98 -8.03
CA GLY A 203 -0.55 -20.17 -8.47
C GLY A 203 -0.92 -20.09 -9.96
N GLY A 204 -1.36 -18.91 -10.43
CA GLY A 204 -1.62 -18.63 -11.84
C GLY A 204 -0.37 -18.81 -12.68
N TRP A 205 0.74 -18.19 -12.26
CA TRP A 205 2.03 -18.28 -12.92
C TRP A 205 2.55 -19.71 -12.98
N ALA A 206 2.56 -20.45 -11.87
CA ALA A 206 3.04 -21.81 -11.80
C ALA A 206 2.27 -22.77 -12.75
N LEU A 207 0.92 -22.74 -12.73
CA LEU A 207 0.15 -23.60 -13.63
C LEU A 207 0.18 -23.14 -15.09
N SER A 208 0.34 -21.84 -15.37
CA SER A 208 0.60 -21.36 -16.73
C SER A 208 1.93 -21.91 -17.24
N SER A 209 2.99 -21.85 -16.43
CA SER A 209 4.31 -22.37 -16.78
C SER A 209 4.29 -23.88 -17.10
N VAL A 210 3.46 -24.66 -16.40
CA VAL A 210 3.25 -26.08 -16.74
C VAL A 210 2.63 -26.25 -18.13
N GLY A 211 1.65 -25.43 -18.49
CA GLY A 211 1.02 -25.42 -19.81
C GLY A 211 2.00 -25.03 -20.92
N ASP A 212 2.79 -23.99 -20.67
CA ASP A 212 3.82 -23.50 -21.60
C ASP A 212 4.95 -24.53 -21.79
N PHE A 213 5.37 -25.20 -20.72
CA PHE A 213 6.32 -26.31 -20.79
C PHE A 213 5.79 -27.46 -21.67
N ALA A 214 4.50 -27.76 -21.56
CA ALA A 214 3.85 -28.77 -22.42
C ALA A 214 3.70 -28.32 -23.88
N GLY A 215 4.06 -27.07 -24.22
CA GLY A 215 3.95 -26.51 -25.56
C GLY A 215 2.52 -26.23 -26.00
N ASN A 216 1.60 -26.04 -25.08
CA ASN A 216 0.20 -25.76 -25.36
C ASN A 216 -0.24 -24.43 -24.75
N ARG A 217 -0.30 -23.37 -25.61
CA ARG A 217 -0.70 -22.01 -25.19
C ARG A 217 -2.10 -21.96 -24.58
N GLY A 218 -3.03 -22.75 -25.10
CA GLY A 218 -4.39 -22.84 -24.55
C GLY A 218 -4.39 -23.44 -23.14
N ALA A 219 -3.57 -24.46 -22.91
CA ALA A 219 -3.36 -25.04 -21.60
C ALA A 219 -2.66 -24.05 -20.64
N GLY A 220 -1.71 -23.23 -21.12
CA GLY A 220 -1.09 -22.16 -20.34
C GLY A 220 -2.11 -21.13 -19.86
N THR A 221 -3.00 -20.67 -20.74
CA THR A 221 -4.06 -19.71 -20.37
C THR A 221 -5.06 -20.30 -19.36
N ILE A 222 -5.53 -21.51 -19.60
CA ILE A 222 -6.43 -22.22 -18.66
C ILE A 222 -5.71 -22.48 -17.33
N GLY A 223 -4.44 -22.87 -17.40
CA GLY A 223 -3.57 -23.06 -16.25
C GLY A 223 -3.46 -21.80 -15.40
N TRP A 224 -3.29 -20.65 -16.04
CA TRP A 224 -3.21 -19.38 -15.31
C TRP A 224 -4.46 -19.08 -14.50
N PHE A 225 -5.66 -19.17 -15.11
CA PHE A 225 -6.93 -18.94 -14.39
C PHE A 225 -7.17 -19.97 -13.30
N THR A 226 -6.94 -21.25 -13.60
CA THR A 226 -7.14 -22.32 -12.62
C THR A 226 -6.15 -22.18 -11.45
N GLY A 227 -4.89 -21.92 -11.77
CA GLY A 227 -3.84 -21.68 -10.79
C GLY A 227 -4.09 -20.45 -9.94
N ALA A 228 -4.60 -19.37 -10.54
CA ALA A 228 -4.96 -18.17 -9.78
C ALA A 228 -6.08 -18.44 -8.77
N VAL A 229 -7.12 -19.18 -9.14
CA VAL A 229 -8.21 -19.54 -8.22
C VAL A 229 -7.72 -20.47 -7.10
N VAL A 230 -7.00 -21.54 -7.45
CA VAL A 230 -6.43 -22.48 -6.48
C VAL A 230 -5.43 -21.79 -5.58
N GLY A 231 -4.54 -20.98 -6.15
CA GLY A 231 -3.54 -20.20 -5.42
C GLY A 231 -4.15 -19.16 -4.49
N ALA A 232 -5.22 -18.46 -4.93
CA ALA A 232 -5.98 -17.54 -4.09
C ALA A 232 -6.58 -18.25 -2.87
N GLY A 233 -7.23 -19.40 -3.10
CA GLY A 233 -7.80 -20.21 -2.03
C GLY A 233 -6.72 -20.70 -1.04
N THR A 234 -5.60 -21.19 -1.55
CA THR A 234 -4.46 -21.65 -0.75
C THR A 234 -3.86 -20.49 0.04
N GLY A 235 -3.60 -19.36 -0.61
CA GLY A 235 -3.11 -18.14 0.00
C GLY A 235 -4.02 -17.66 1.12
N TYR A 236 -5.33 -17.63 0.90
CA TYR A 236 -6.30 -17.28 1.93
C TYR A 236 -6.27 -18.24 3.12
N ILE A 237 -6.30 -19.56 2.87
CA ILE A 237 -6.39 -20.58 3.93
C ILE A 237 -5.11 -20.60 4.78
N PHE A 238 -3.95 -20.65 4.15
CA PHE A 238 -2.67 -20.81 4.84
C PHE A 238 -2.04 -19.46 5.20
N GLY A 239 -2.07 -18.48 4.29
CA GLY A 239 -1.41 -17.22 4.47
C GLY A 239 -1.97 -16.39 5.63
N ARG A 240 -3.29 -16.45 5.87
CA ARG A 240 -3.92 -15.75 7.00
C ARG A 240 -3.36 -16.15 8.39
N HIS A 241 -2.68 -17.27 8.49
CA HIS A 241 -2.06 -17.75 9.73
C HIS A 241 -0.60 -17.33 9.87
N LEU A 242 -0.01 -16.78 8.80
CA LEU A 242 1.35 -16.26 8.82
C LEU A 242 1.37 -14.80 9.29
N SER A 243 2.44 -14.38 9.98
CA SER A 243 2.69 -12.96 10.22
C SER A 243 2.94 -12.22 8.90
N ASN A 244 2.79 -10.90 8.88
CA ASN A 244 3.09 -10.11 7.68
C ASN A 244 4.54 -10.32 7.22
N ALA A 245 5.49 -10.33 8.14
CA ALA A 245 6.89 -10.56 7.82
C ALA A 245 7.10 -11.90 7.11
N ARG A 246 6.50 -12.98 7.60
CA ARG A 246 6.57 -14.30 6.95
C ARG A 246 5.88 -14.30 5.59
N GLN A 247 4.73 -13.63 5.44
CA GLN A 247 4.07 -13.49 4.14
C GLN A 247 4.97 -12.78 3.14
N HIS A 248 5.56 -11.64 3.51
CA HIS A 248 6.49 -10.90 2.65
C HIS A 248 7.71 -11.76 2.30
N TYR A 249 8.26 -12.48 3.26
CA TYR A 249 9.40 -13.36 3.02
C TYR A 249 9.11 -14.46 2.01
N TYR A 250 7.96 -15.15 2.14
CA TYR A 250 7.54 -16.15 1.16
C TYR A 250 7.29 -15.55 -0.22
N LEU A 251 6.58 -14.42 -0.30
CA LEU A 251 6.29 -13.74 -1.56
C LEU A 251 7.56 -13.23 -2.25
N SER A 252 8.48 -12.64 -1.50
CA SER A 252 9.80 -12.21 -1.99
C SER A 252 10.59 -13.38 -2.55
N ALA A 253 10.72 -14.47 -1.79
CA ALA A 253 11.48 -15.64 -2.21
C ALA A 253 10.90 -16.33 -3.46
N LEU A 254 9.58 -16.41 -3.58
CA LEU A 254 8.89 -16.89 -4.78
C LEU A 254 9.17 -15.97 -5.97
N SER A 255 9.03 -14.65 -5.79
CA SER A 255 9.26 -13.65 -6.83
C SER A 255 10.69 -13.70 -7.36
N TRP A 256 11.67 -13.66 -6.45
CA TRP A 256 13.07 -13.70 -6.82
C TRP A 256 13.48 -15.05 -7.42
N GLY A 257 12.94 -16.14 -6.90
CA GLY A 257 13.18 -17.47 -7.44
C GLY A 257 12.70 -17.59 -8.88
N SER A 258 11.46 -17.19 -9.15
CA SER A 258 10.88 -17.14 -10.49
C SER A 258 11.66 -16.22 -11.44
N TRP A 259 11.95 -14.99 -10.99
CA TRP A 259 12.73 -14.02 -11.74
C TRP A 259 14.13 -14.52 -12.11
N MET A 260 14.87 -15.04 -11.14
CA MET A 260 16.22 -15.56 -11.37
C MET A 260 16.22 -16.79 -12.26
N GLY A 261 15.22 -17.67 -12.12
CA GLY A 261 15.03 -18.80 -13.02
C GLY A 261 14.80 -18.38 -14.47
N TRP A 262 13.97 -17.35 -14.66
CA TRP A 262 13.75 -16.77 -15.99
C TRP A 262 15.03 -16.17 -16.58
N GLN A 263 15.75 -15.32 -15.82
CA GLN A 263 17.01 -14.72 -16.26
C GLN A 263 18.07 -15.79 -16.58
N LEU A 264 18.12 -16.86 -15.81
CA LEU A 264 19.02 -17.98 -16.07
C LEU A 264 18.68 -18.66 -17.41
N ALA A 265 17.39 -18.85 -17.74
CA ALA A 265 16.97 -19.39 -19.02
C ALA A 265 17.49 -18.53 -20.18
N ASP A 266 17.32 -17.21 -20.08
CA ASP A 266 17.74 -16.27 -21.11
C ASP A 266 19.27 -16.18 -21.22
N ALA A 267 19.99 -16.36 -20.14
CA ALA A 267 21.46 -16.38 -20.13
C ALA A 267 22.05 -17.66 -20.74
N VAL A 268 21.36 -18.81 -20.63
CA VAL A 268 21.91 -20.10 -21.11
C VAL A 268 21.42 -20.51 -22.49
N VAL A 269 20.20 -20.13 -22.88
CA VAL A 269 19.65 -20.48 -24.18
C VAL A 269 20.06 -19.46 -25.23
N PHE A 270 20.77 -19.94 -26.27
CA PHE A 270 21.16 -19.07 -27.37
C PHE A 270 19.98 -18.75 -28.28
N GLN A 271 19.66 -17.46 -28.43
CA GLN A 271 18.80 -16.97 -29.49
C GLN A 271 19.64 -16.27 -30.54
N PRO A 272 19.73 -16.81 -31.77
CA PRO A 272 20.40 -16.10 -32.87
C PRO A 272 19.63 -14.81 -33.16
N VAL A 273 20.32 -13.68 -33.21
CA VAL A 273 19.75 -12.38 -33.56
C VAL A 273 20.19 -11.96 -34.95
N ASP A 274 19.41 -11.13 -35.64
CA ASP A 274 19.76 -10.47 -36.87
C ASP A 274 20.69 -9.26 -36.62
N GLU A 275 21.07 -8.57 -37.67
CA GLU A 275 21.92 -7.36 -37.62
C GLU A 275 21.25 -6.18 -36.90
N PHE A 276 19.94 -6.26 -36.62
CA PHE A 276 19.15 -5.27 -35.86
C PHE A 276 18.85 -5.71 -34.42
N GLY A 277 19.44 -6.83 -33.96
CA GLY A 277 19.21 -7.38 -32.62
C GLY A 277 17.87 -8.11 -32.46
N ASN A 278 17.11 -8.37 -33.55
CA ASN A 278 15.86 -9.10 -33.46
C ASN A 278 16.11 -10.61 -33.47
N PRO A 279 15.37 -11.42 -32.70
CA PRO A 279 15.50 -12.87 -32.77
C PRO A 279 15.22 -13.40 -34.16
N ARG A 280 16.18 -14.14 -34.75
CA ARG A 280 16.03 -14.82 -36.07
C ARG A 280 15.13 -16.05 -36.00
N ALA A 281 15.05 -16.65 -34.84
CA ALA A 281 14.20 -17.81 -34.58
C ALA A 281 13.19 -17.47 -33.48
N SER A 282 11.97 -18.03 -33.53
CA SER A 282 10.99 -17.85 -32.47
C SER A 282 11.47 -18.51 -31.16
N ALA A 283 10.99 -18.02 -30.02
CA ALA A 283 11.29 -18.61 -28.72
C ALA A 283 10.83 -20.09 -28.63
N GLU A 284 9.85 -20.48 -29.46
CA GLU A 284 9.38 -21.87 -29.56
C GLU A 284 10.37 -22.74 -30.32
N GLU A 285 10.91 -22.22 -31.45
CA GLU A 285 11.91 -22.95 -32.26
C GLU A 285 13.22 -23.18 -31.50
N THR A 286 13.61 -22.24 -30.65
CA THR A 286 14.81 -22.36 -29.81
C THR A 286 14.58 -23.16 -28.53
N GLY A 287 13.34 -23.50 -28.21
CA GLY A 287 12.96 -24.11 -26.93
C GLY A 287 13.08 -23.17 -25.73
N LEU A 288 13.33 -21.87 -25.95
CA LEU A 288 13.51 -20.88 -24.88
C LEU A 288 12.25 -20.75 -24.00
N SER A 289 11.06 -20.79 -24.59
CA SER A 289 9.80 -20.71 -23.84
C SER A 289 9.67 -21.84 -22.82
N ARG A 290 10.01 -23.07 -23.21
CA ARG A 290 9.99 -24.24 -22.32
C ARG A 290 11.07 -24.14 -21.25
N THR A 291 12.27 -23.70 -21.63
CA THR A 291 13.37 -23.51 -20.66
C THR A 291 13.03 -22.43 -19.64
N ARG A 292 12.46 -21.30 -20.08
CA ARG A 292 11.96 -20.25 -19.18
C ARG A 292 10.92 -20.79 -18.19
N ALA A 293 9.92 -21.50 -18.70
CA ALA A 293 8.87 -22.09 -17.86
C ALA A 293 9.45 -23.08 -16.84
N ALA A 294 10.35 -23.96 -17.26
CA ALA A 294 10.98 -24.94 -16.40
C ALA A 294 11.87 -24.30 -15.32
N LEU A 295 12.73 -23.36 -15.69
CA LEU A 295 13.66 -22.71 -14.77
C LEU A 295 12.96 -21.71 -13.86
N ALA A 296 11.93 -21.00 -14.33
CA ALA A 296 11.11 -20.15 -13.47
C ALA A 296 10.39 -20.96 -12.40
N LEU A 297 9.75 -22.09 -12.78
CA LEU A 297 9.09 -22.99 -11.82
C LEU A 297 10.10 -23.62 -10.85
N ALA A 298 11.25 -24.06 -11.33
CA ALA A 298 12.31 -24.58 -10.46
C ALA A 298 12.83 -23.51 -9.49
N GLY A 299 12.96 -22.27 -9.95
CA GLY A 299 13.32 -21.12 -9.12
C GLY A 299 12.28 -20.81 -8.06
N GLU A 300 10.98 -20.81 -8.40
CA GLU A 300 9.88 -20.66 -7.43
C GLU A 300 9.95 -21.73 -6.32
N LEU A 301 10.11 -22.99 -6.70
CA LEU A 301 10.21 -24.09 -5.74
C LEU A 301 11.46 -23.98 -4.86
N ALA A 302 12.60 -23.58 -5.45
CA ALA A 302 13.82 -23.32 -4.70
C ALA A 302 13.64 -22.12 -3.74
N GLY A 303 13.03 -21.02 -4.21
CA GLY A 303 12.69 -19.87 -3.38
C GLY A 303 11.78 -20.25 -2.22
N LEU A 304 10.72 -21.02 -2.47
CA LEU A 304 9.82 -21.51 -1.45
C LEU A 304 10.55 -22.38 -0.40
N ALA A 305 11.42 -23.28 -0.84
CA ALA A 305 12.21 -24.11 0.05
C ALA A 305 13.18 -23.29 0.91
N LEU A 306 13.86 -22.30 0.31
CA LEU A 306 14.72 -21.37 1.04
C LEU A 306 13.93 -20.53 2.05
N ALA A 307 12.73 -20.07 1.66
CA ALA A 307 11.85 -19.32 2.55
C ALA A 307 11.39 -20.18 3.73
N ALA A 308 10.98 -21.41 3.49
CA ALA A 308 10.56 -22.34 4.54
C ALA A 308 11.69 -22.63 5.53
N TYR A 309 12.93 -22.79 5.03
CA TYR A 309 14.11 -23.02 5.87
C TYR A 309 14.58 -21.74 6.58
N GLY A 310 14.57 -20.60 5.86
CA GLY A 310 15.12 -19.32 6.34
C GLY A 310 14.21 -18.55 7.27
N ALA A 311 12.88 -18.73 7.17
CA ALA A 311 11.91 -17.92 7.89
C ALA A 311 12.08 -17.93 9.43
N ASP A 312 12.51 -19.07 9.98
CA ASP A 312 12.72 -19.21 11.42
C ASP A 312 14.16 -18.87 11.86
N SER A 313 15.13 -18.92 10.92
CA SER A 313 16.55 -18.73 11.24
C SER A 313 17.02 -17.27 11.05
N LEU A 314 16.45 -16.53 10.10
CA LEU A 314 16.88 -15.16 9.77
C LEU A 314 16.15 -14.09 10.58
N ASN A 315 14.97 -14.39 11.12
CA ASN A 315 14.16 -13.50 11.95
C ASN A 315 14.01 -12.07 11.36
N LEU A 316 13.80 -11.99 10.05
CA LEU A 316 13.66 -10.73 9.32
C LEU A 316 12.29 -10.10 9.57
N SER A 317 12.24 -8.79 9.75
CA SER A 317 11.01 -8.01 9.73
C SER A 317 10.51 -7.82 8.29
N SER A 318 9.27 -7.35 8.12
CA SER A 318 8.76 -6.99 6.79
C SER A 318 9.61 -5.91 6.11
N SER A 319 10.11 -4.94 6.85
CA SER A 319 10.99 -3.90 6.32
C SER A 319 12.35 -4.43 5.89
N ASP A 320 12.90 -5.42 6.59
CA ASP A 320 14.16 -6.06 6.19
C ASP A 320 14.00 -6.82 4.86
N VAL A 321 12.91 -7.56 4.71
CA VAL A 321 12.60 -8.26 3.45
C VAL A 321 12.44 -7.26 2.31
N LEU A 322 11.66 -6.20 2.50
CA LEU A 322 11.48 -5.16 1.49
C LEU A 322 12.80 -4.43 1.18
N THR A 323 13.66 -4.20 2.18
CA THR A 323 14.99 -3.62 1.97
C THR A 323 15.84 -4.53 1.08
N ALA A 324 15.84 -5.84 1.33
CA ALA A 324 16.56 -6.79 0.50
C ALA A 324 16.02 -6.81 -0.94
N ASP A 325 14.71 -6.72 -1.12
CA ASP A 325 14.07 -6.65 -2.43
C ASP A 325 14.48 -5.38 -3.19
N VAL A 326 14.42 -4.24 -2.53
CA VAL A 326 14.79 -2.94 -3.13
C VAL A 326 16.27 -2.92 -3.50
N MET A 327 17.16 -3.47 -2.67
CA MET A 327 18.58 -3.61 -2.99
C MET A 327 18.83 -4.60 -4.14
N GLY A 328 18.05 -5.68 -4.20
CA GLY A 328 18.07 -6.63 -5.32
C GLY A 328 17.74 -5.97 -6.64
N VAL A 329 16.66 -5.19 -6.66
CA VAL A 329 16.23 -4.41 -7.85
C VAL A 329 17.29 -3.38 -8.22
N ALA A 330 17.80 -2.59 -7.27
CA ALA A 330 18.80 -1.56 -7.52
C ALA A 330 20.09 -2.14 -8.14
N ALA A 331 20.57 -3.25 -7.59
CA ALA A 331 21.77 -3.91 -8.08
C ALA A 331 21.55 -4.55 -9.47
N ALA A 332 20.40 -5.19 -9.70
CA ALA A 332 20.05 -5.72 -11.00
C ALA A 332 20.01 -4.64 -12.08
N LEU A 333 19.26 -3.56 -11.84
CA LEU A 333 19.13 -2.44 -12.77
C LEU A 333 20.45 -1.72 -12.97
N GLY A 334 21.16 -1.38 -11.88
CA GLY A 334 22.41 -0.63 -11.93
C GLY A 334 23.51 -1.39 -12.69
N THR A 335 23.68 -2.69 -12.40
CA THR A 335 24.71 -3.52 -13.06
C THR A 335 24.42 -3.70 -14.56
N SER A 336 23.17 -3.97 -14.92
CA SER A 336 22.77 -4.15 -16.33
C SER A 336 22.85 -2.85 -17.13
N GLY A 337 22.41 -1.74 -16.52
CA GLY A 337 22.52 -0.43 -17.14
C GLY A 337 23.98 -0.01 -17.35
N ALA A 338 24.83 -0.22 -16.35
CA ALA A 338 26.27 0.07 -16.45
C ALA A 338 26.92 -0.77 -17.56
N LEU A 339 26.66 -2.08 -17.61
CA LEU A 339 27.21 -2.92 -18.66
C LEU A 339 26.76 -2.46 -20.04
N GLY A 340 25.45 -2.19 -20.25
CA GLY A 340 24.94 -1.74 -21.54
C GLY A 340 25.49 -0.38 -22.00
N LEU A 341 25.93 0.49 -21.05
CA LEU A 341 26.64 1.73 -21.41
C LEU A 341 28.12 1.51 -21.72
N MET A 342 28.76 0.50 -21.11
CA MET A 342 30.19 0.19 -21.32
C MET A 342 30.43 -0.64 -22.55
N ASP A 343 29.62 -1.65 -22.78
CA ASP A 343 29.70 -2.57 -23.91
C ASP A 343 28.34 -2.68 -24.59
N PRO A 344 28.11 -1.89 -25.65
CA PRO A 344 26.88 -1.89 -26.42
C PRO A 344 26.75 -3.10 -27.36
N THR A 345 27.61 -4.13 -27.24
CA THR A 345 27.44 -5.36 -28.02
C THR A 345 26.09 -5.98 -27.71
N ASP A 346 25.35 -6.34 -28.76
CA ASP A 346 23.99 -6.90 -28.67
C ASP A 346 23.95 -8.34 -28.11
N ASP A 347 24.94 -8.75 -27.31
CA ASP A 347 24.90 -10.04 -26.65
C ASP A 347 23.88 -10.00 -25.49
N SER A 348 22.64 -10.34 -25.81
CA SER A 348 21.53 -10.43 -24.88
C SER A 348 21.85 -11.35 -23.68
N ARG A 349 22.72 -12.34 -23.85
CA ARG A 349 23.14 -13.27 -22.80
C ARG A 349 23.96 -12.58 -21.70
N ALA A 350 24.91 -11.71 -22.10
CA ALA A 350 25.69 -10.94 -21.17
C ALA A 350 24.78 -10.02 -20.35
N GLY A 351 23.79 -9.40 -21.00
CA GLY A 351 22.76 -8.58 -20.33
C GLY A 351 21.94 -9.37 -19.29
N TYR A 352 21.41 -10.52 -19.65
CA TYR A 352 20.64 -11.37 -18.74
C TYR A 352 21.50 -11.98 -17.63
N GLY A 353 22.73 -12.41 -17.96
CA GLY A 353 23.69 -12.87 -16.98
C GLY A 353 24.05 -11.80 -15.95
N THR A 354 24.15 -10.55 -16.38
CA THR A 354 24.44 -9.41 -15.50
C THR A 354 23.23 -9.07 -14.62
N LEU A 355 22.01 -9.11 -15.17
CA LEU A 355 20.78 -8.98 -14.40
C LEU A 355 20.69 -10.05 -13.30
N LEU A 356 20.98 -11.31 -13.66
CA LEU A 356 20.98 -12.41 -12.70
C LEU A 356 22.02 -12.20 -11.60
N ALA A 357 23.27 -11.89 -11.99
CA ALA A 357 24.35 -11.64 -11.03
C ALA A 357 24.05 -10.45 -10.12
N GLY A 358 23.56 -9.34 -10.68
CA GLY A 358 23.14 -8.16 -9.94
C GLY A 358 22.02 -8.49 -8.93
N SER A 359 21.01 -9.25 -9.39
CA SER A 359 19.90 -9.69 -8.51
C SER A 359 20.39 -10.53 -7.34
N LEU A 360 21.23 -11.55 -7.60
CA LEU A 360 21.80 -12.42 -6.56
C LEU A 360 22.63 -11.63 -5.54
N LEU A 361 23.50 -10.76 -6.04
CA LEU A 361 24.33 -9.92 -5.18
C LEU A 361 23.49 -8.93 -4.37
N GLY A 362 22.54 -8.24 -5.01
CA GLY A 362 21.70 -7.25 -4.36
C GLY A 362 20.81 -7.84 -3.28
N VAL A 363 20.11 -8.93 -3.58
CA VAL A 363 19.27 -9.64 -2.59
C VAL A 363 20.14 -10.22 -1.47
N GLY A 364 21.28 -10.87 -1.80
CA GLY A 364 22.18 -11.46 -0.81
C GLY A 364 22.75 -10.41 0.13
N VAL A 365 23.28 -9.30 -0.40
CA VAL A 365 23.76 -8.18 0.42
C VAL A 365 22.59 -7.56 1.20
N GLY A 366 21.43 -7.39 0.59
CA GLY A 366 20.22 -6.89 1.23
C GLY A 366 19.84 -7.70 2.47
N VAL A 367 19.71 -9.01 2.34
CA VAL A 367 19.36 -9.92 3.47
C VAL A 367 20.37 -9.80 4.61
N LEU A 368 21.66 -9.68 4.28
CA LEU A 368 22.74 -9.61 5.30
C LEU A 368 22.82 -8.23 5.98
N THR A 369 22.42 -7.16 5.27
CA THR A 369 22.60 -5.79 5.77
C THR A 369 21.30 -5.15 6.26
N ALA A 370 20.14 -5.57 5.76
CA ALA A 370 18.86 -4.99 6.08
C ALA A 370 18.59 -4.83 7.58
N PRO A 371 18.87 -5.84 8.45
CA PRO A 371 18.66 -5.67 9.89
C PRO A 371 19.46 -4.52 10.53
N ASN A 372 20.53 -4.06 9.86
CA ASN A 372 21.37 -2.96 10.32
C ASN A 372 21.02 -1.62 9.66
N LEU A 373 20.19 -1.62 8.61
CA LEU A 373 19.85 -0.46 7.78
C LEU A 373 18.48 0.08 8.18
N ARG A 374 18.02 0.30 9.20
CA ARG A 374 16.75 0.82 9.78
C ARG A 374 15.85 1.63 8.83
N PHE A 375 15.50 1.07 7.67
CA PHE A 375 14.57 1.70 6.76
C PHE A 375 13.13 1.45 7.18
N SER A 376 12.34 2.51 7.21
CA SER A 376 10.89 2.41 7.34
C SER A 376 10.26 1.97 6.02
N THR A 377 9.00 1.50 6.06
CA THR A 377 8.23 1.23 4.83
C THR A 377 8.06 2.49 3.98
N GLY A 378 8.04 3.69 4.60
CA GLY A 378 8.04 4.96 3.90
C GLY A 378 9.32 5.20 3.10
N ASP A 379 10.48 4.95 3.69
CA ASP A 379 11.77 5.11 3.02
C ASP A 379 11.89 4.18 1.81
N LEU A 380 11.42 2.94 1.95
CA LEU A 380 11.43 1.95 0.86
C LEU A 380 10.43 2.29 -0.25
N ALA A 381 9.27 2.86 0.10
CA ALA A 381 8.32 3.38 -0.87
C ALA A 381 8.93 4.54 -1.67
N LEU A 382 9.63 5.47 -0.99
CA LEU A 382 10.37 6.54 -1.67
C LEU A 382 11.46 5.98 -2.57
N ALA A 383 12.23 4.98 -2.11
CA ALA A 383 13.28 4.34 -2.93
C ALA A 383 12.70 3.71 -4.20
N THR A 384 11.55 3.04 -4.11
CA THR A 384 10.85 2.48 -5.27
C THR A 384 10.40 3.58 -6.24
N TYR A 385 9.84 4.67 -5.73
CA TYR A 385 9.46 5.81 -6.55
C TYR A 385 10.66 6.46 -7.23
N MET A 386 11.72 6.74 -6.48
CA MET A 386 12.94 7.33 -7.01
C MET A 386 13.63 6.43 -8.05
N SER A 387 13.38 5.11 -7.99
CA SER A 387 13.79 4.20 -9.08
C SER A 387 13.09 4.54 -10.40
N ALA A 388 11.78 4.77 -10.37
CA ALA A 388 11.03 5.17 -11.57
C ALA A 388 11.46 6.55 -12.10
N GLU A 389 11.67 7.51 -11.19
CA GLU A 389 12.17 8.83 -11.52
C GLU A 389 13.57 8.78 -12.14
N GLY A 390 14.47 8.05 -11.50
CA GLY A 390 15.82 7.85 -11.98
C GLY A 390 15.84 7.16 -13.35
N ALA A 391 14.98 6.17 -13.55
CA ALA A 391 14.85 5.47 -14.82
C ALA A 391 14.40 6.42 -15.95
N TYR A 392 13.37 7.23 -15.67
CA TYR A 392 12.88 8.22 -16.63
C TYR A 392 13.94 9.27 -16.96
N PHE A 393 14.64 9.81 -15.96
CA PHE A 393 15.72 10.77 -16.13
C PHE A 393 16.91 10.16 -16.87
N GLY A 394 17.29 8.93 -16.52
CA GLY A 394 18.41 8.22 -17.16
C GLY A 394 18.15 7.92 -18.63
N GLY A 395 16.93 7.54 -18.99
CA GLY A 395 16.50 7.37 -20.40
C GLY A 395 16.63 8.66 -21.18
N PHE A 396 16.04 9.74 -20.68
CA PHE A 396 16.12 11.07 -21.29
C PHE A 396 17.58 11.56 -21.48
N LEU A 397 18.40 11.42 -20.43
CA LEU A 397 19.80 11.86 -20.49
C LEU A 397 20.59 11.07 -21.54
N THR A 398 20.31 9.78 -21.69
CA THR A 398 20.98 8.94 -22.68
C THR A 398 20.56 9.33 -24.10
N ASP A 399 19.31 9.65 -24.31
CA ASP A 399 18.79 10.10 -25.59
C ASP A 399 19.43 11.44 -26.00
N VAL A 400 19.43 12.42 -25.11
CA VAL A 400 20.01 13.76 -25.39
C VAL A 400 21.53 13.73 -25.58
N VAL A 401 22.26 12.92 -24.80
CA VAL A 401 23.73 12.94 -24.80
C VAL A 401 24.34 12.03 -25.86
N ARG A 402 23.65 10.97 -26.27
CA ARG A 402 24.22 9.91 -27.08
C ARG A 402 23.23 9.32 -28.10
N ASN A 403 23.07 9.96 -29.21
CA ASN A 403 22.24 9.53 -30.37
C ASN A 403 22.47 8.10 -30.92
N SER A 404 23.31 7.26 -30.28
CA SER A 404 23.70 5.93 -30.81
C SER A 404 23.69 4.80 -29.77
N ARG A 405 23.30 5.05 -28.53
CA ARG A 405 23.26 3.98 -27.49
C ARG A 405 21.82 3.63 -27.08
N PRO A 406 21.56 2.36 -26.70
CA PRO A 406 20.21 1.99 -26.32
C PRO A 406 19.75 2.82 -25.10
N GLU A 407 18.71 3.62 -25.28
CA GLU A 407 17.99 4.36 -24.25
C GLU A 407 17.71 3.48 -23.00
N SER A 408 17.49 2.18 -23.23
CA SER A 408 17.29 1.17 -22.18
C SER A 408 18.42 1.10 -21.15
N SER A 409 19.67 1.32 -21.54
CA SER A 409 20.81 1.28 -20.60
C SER A 409 20.79 2.47 -19.63
N GLY A 410 20.41 3.66 -20.13
CA GLY A 410 20.21 4.84 -19.29
C GLY A 410 19.05 4.66 -18.33
N VAL A 411 17.93 4.11 -18.82
CA VAL A 411 16.76 3.78 -17.98
C VAL A 411 17.15 2.85 -16.84
N LEU A 412 17.87 1.76 -17.13
CA LEU A 412 18.27 0.79 -16.11
C LEU A 412 19.23 1.39 -15.08
N LEU A 413 20.29 2.06 -15.56
CA LEU A 413 21.25 2.69 -14.65
C LEU A 413 20.61 3.78 -13.80
N GLY A 414 19.80 4.63 -14.43
CA GLY A 414 19.08 5.69 -13.74
C GLY A 414 18.14 5.15 -12.66
N GLY A 415 17.42 4.06 -12.97
CA GLY A 415 16.56 3.38 -11.99
C GLY A 415 17.34 2.86 -10.78
N GLY A 416 18.45 2.19 -10.99
CA GLY A 416 19.32 1.70 -9.92
C GLY A 416 19.89 2.85 -9.06
N LEU A 417 20.37 3.92 -9.69
CA LEU A 417 20.88 5.10 -9.01
C LEU A 417 19.79 5.85 -8.23
N GLY A 418 18.57 5.90 -8.76
CA GLY A 418 17.42 6.48 -8.07
C GLY A 418 17.14 5.80 -6.74
N VAL A 419 17.13 4.47 -6.71
CA VAL A 419 16.99 3.69 -5.47
C VAL A 419 18.09 4.04 -4.48
N LEU A 420 19.36 3.95 -4.89
CA LEU A 420 20.50 4.20 -4.02
C LEU A 420 20.49 5.63 -3.47
N THR A 421 20.08 6.60 -4.28
CA THR A 421 19.94 8.01 -3.87
C THR A 421 18.88 8.15 -2.78
N ALA A 422 17.71 7.56 -2.96
CA ALA A 422 16.65 7.60 -1.96
C ALA A 422 17.09 6.95 -0.66
N MET A 423 17.68 5.75 -0.71
CA MET A 423 18.17 5.04 0.47
C MET A 423 19.25 5.86 1.21
N ALA A 424 20.16 6.52 0.50
CA ALA A 424 21.19 7.38 1.10
C ALA A 424 20.59 8.62 1.79
N LEU A 425 19.55 9.21 1.18
CA LEU A 425 18.88 10.40 1.74
C LEU A 425 18.05 10.07 2.99
N THR A 426 17.41 8.89 3.01
CA THR A 426 16.51 8.49 4.09
C THR A 426 17.19 7.74 5.23
N GLN A 427 18.43 7.30 5.08
CA GLN A 427 19.16 6.53 6.11
C GLN A 427 19.20 7.22 7.48
N ASN A 428 19.19 8.56 7.52
CA ASN A 428 19.25 9.36 8.74
C ASN A 428 17.94 10.10 9.07
N SER A 429 16.88 9.87 8.30
CA SER A 429 15.59 10.54 8.45
C SER A 429 14.46 9.50 8.35
N GLU A 430 13.67 9.35 9.39
CA GLU A 430 12.46 8.49 9.36
C GLU A 430 11.34 9.26 8.67
N LEU A 431 11.10 8.97 7.41
CA LEU A 431 9.97 9.55 6.68
C LEU A 431 8.66 8.85 7.09
N ARG A 432 7.68 9.65 7.47
CA ARG A 432 6.33 9.15 7.71
C ARG A 432 5.69 8.78 6.37
N PRO A 433 4.83 7.75 6.31
CA PRO A 433 4.14 7.37 5.08
C PRO A 433 3.41 8.54 4.40
N GLY A 434 2.83 9.45 5.20
CA GLY A 434 2.21 10.68 4.73
C GLY A 434 3.16 11.61 3.97
N GLN A 435 4.34 11.83 4.48
CA GLN A 435 5.37 12.68 3.85
C GLN A 435 5.82 12.07 2.52
N VAL A 436 6.02 10.75 2.47
CA VAL A 436 6.36 10.06 1.22
C VAL A 436 5.24 10.22 0.20
N GLY A 437 3.98 9.99 0.61
CA GLY A 437 2.82 10.20 -0.26
C GLY A 437 2.75 11.61 -0.81
N GLU A 438 3.04 12.62 -0.01
CA GLU A 438 3.09 14.02 -0.43
C GLU A 438 4.18 14.29 -1.46
N ILE A 439 5.40 13.76 -1.24
CA ILE A 439 6.51 13.85 -2.19
C ILE A 439 6.11 13.25 -3.54
N LEU A 440 5.51 12.04 -3.52
CA LEU A 440 5.03 11.35 -4.71
C LEU A 440 3.98 12.17 -5.48
N LEU A 441 3.00 12.70 -4.76
CA LEU A 441 1.89 13.45 -5.34
C LEU A 441 2.37 14.78 -5.92
N LEU A 442 3.12 15.57 -5.16
CA LEU A 442 3.59 16.87 -5.62
C LEU A 442 4.61 16.76 -6.75
N SER A 443 5.48 15.75 -6.75
CA SER A 443 6.34 15.48 -7.90
C SER A 443 5.52 15.13 -9.14
N SER A 444 4.52 14.25 -9.02
CA SER A 444 3.65 13.86 -10.13
C SER A 444 2.84 15.05 -10.65
N PHE A 445 2.31 15.88 -9.77
CA PHE A 445 1.59 17.10 -10.15
C PHE A 445 2.50 18.13 -10.81
N GLY A 446 3.72 18.31 -10.29
CA GLY A 446 4.71 19.17 -10.89
C GLY A 446 5.05 18.75 -12.32
N LYS A 447 5.26 17.45 -12.55
CA LYS A 447 5.47 16.88 -13.88
C LYS A 447 4.29 17.14 -14.79
N ALA A 448 3.09 16.84 -14.33
CA ALA A 448 1.89 16.99 -15.15
C ALA A 448 1.59 18.47 -15.45
N LEU A 449 1.85 19.39 -14.52
CA LEU A 449 1.78 20.82 -14.76
C LEU A 449 2.79 21.28 -15.82
N GLY A 450 4.06 20.87 -15.66
CA GLY A 450 5.12 21.19 -16.60
C GLY A 450 4.86 20.64 -17.98
N GLY A 451 4.58 19.35 -18.09
CA GLY A 451 4.27 18.67 -19.34
C GLY A 451 3.02 19.20 -20.02
N GLY A 452 1.95 19.41 -19.22
CA GLY A 452 0.69 19.98 -19.72
C GLY A 452 0.86 21.40 -20.30
N ALA A 453 1.60 22.26 -19.59
CA ALA A 453 1.92 23.60 -20.07
C ALA A 453 2.77 23.57 -21.35
N ALA A 454 3.77 22.71 -21.42
CA ALA A 454 4.62 22.55 -22.62
C ALA A 454 3.80 22.07 -23.83
N LEU A 455 2.90 21.10 -23.65
CA LEU A 455 2.01 20.61 -24.70
C LEU A 455 1.08 21.74 -25.21
N LEU A 456 0.51 22.55 -24.32
CA LEU A 456 -0.33 23.69 -24.71
C LEU A 456 0.45 24.77 -25.43
N ALA A 457 1.74 24.95 -25.11
CA ALA A 457 2.63 25.87 -25.78
C ALA A 457 3.11 25.36 -27.16
N GLY A 458 2.72 24.13 -27.55
CA GLY A 458 3.17 23.50 -28.80
C GLY A 458 4.66 23.14 -28.78
N ALA A 459 5.23 22.87 -27.63
CA ALA A 459 6.63 22.48 -27.48
C ALA A 459 6.92 21.15 -28.17
N ASN A 460 8.15 20.98 -28.66
CA ASN A 460 8.62 19.70 -29.18
C ASN A 460 8.80 18.68 -28.03
N GLU A 461 9.03 17.43 -28.39
CA GLU A 461 9.13 16.30 -27.46
C GLU A 461 10.23 16.52 -26.41
N ASP A 462 11.43 16.93 -26.82
CA ASP A 462 12.57 17.16 -25.93
C ASP A 462 12.27 18.26 -24.91
N THR A 463 11.70 19.39 -25.38
CA THR A 463 11.31 20.50 -24.49
C THR A 463 10.20 20.08 -23.53
N THR A 464 9.22 19.32 -24.02
CA THR A 464 8.14 18.79 -23.20
C THR A 464 8.68 17.89 -22.10
N THR A 465 9.60 16.99 -22.45
CA THR A 465 10.25 16.08 -21.49
C THR A 465 11.10 16.86 -20.48
N LEU A 466 11.88 17.83 -20.93
CA LEU A 466 12.69 18.67 -20.02
C LEU A 466 11.82 19.45 -19.03
N VAL A 467 10.73 20.07 -19.51
CA VAL A 467 9.81 20.86 -18.65
C VAL A 467 9.04 19.93 -17.71
N HIS A 468 8.68 18.73 -18.12
CA HIS A 468 8.08 17.68 -17.30
C HIS A 468 9.02 17.27 -16.14
N LEU A 469 10.31 16.98 -16.45
CA LEU A 469 11.34 16.68 -15.45
C LEU A 469 11.56 17.85 -14.46
N ALA A 470 11.69 19.07 -14.98
CA ALA A 470 11.87 20.26 -14.16
C ALA A 470 10.67 20.48 -13.22
N GLY A 471 9.45 20.24 -13.73
CA GLY A 471 8.22 20.27 -12.95
C GLY A 471 8.24 19.25 -11.82
N GLY A 472 8.68 18.02 -12.11
CA GLY A 472 8.83 16.97 -11.10
C GLY A 472 9.82 17.33 -10.01
N ALA A 473 10.99 17.85 -10.37
CA ALA A 473 11.99 18.32 -9.42
C ALA A 473 11.46 19.48 -8.55
N ALA A 474 10.73 20.43 -9.16
CA ALA A 474 10.07 21.51 -8.42
C ALA A 474 9.01 20.98 -7.45
N GLY A 475 8.25 19.93 -7.86
CA GLY A 475 7.28 19.26 -7.01
C GLY A 475 7.93 18.56 -5.80
N ILE A 476 9.07 17.87 -5.99
CA ILE A 476 9.85 17.28 -4.88
C ILE A 476 10.33 18.38 -3.92
N ALA A 477 10.88 19.48 -4.44
CA ALA A 477 11.32 20.60 -3.62
C ALA A 477 10.16 21.24 -2.83
N ALA A 478 8.99 21.40 -3.47
CA ALA A 478 7.78 21.89 -2.80
C ALA A 478 7.33 20.94 -1.69
N ALA A 479 7.35 19.61 -1.95
CA ALA A 479 7.02 18.61 -0.94
C ALA A 479 7.98 18.70 0.25
N ALA A 480 9.29 18.71 0.00
CA ALA A 480 10.30 18.82 1.06
C ALA A 480 10.10 20.06 1.95
N PHE A 481 9.54 21.14 1.39
CA PHE A 481 9.21 22.35 2.15
C PHE A 481 7.88 22.22 2.90
N LEU A 482 6.87 21.55 2.33
CA LEU A 482 5.51 21.47 2.86
C LEU A 482 5.31 20.38 3.90
N THR A 483 6.09 19.28 3.85
CA THR A 483 5.92 18.08 4.70
C THR A 483 5.97 18.37 6.20
N ASP A 484 6.61 19.45 6.63
CA ASP A 484 6.63 19.87 8.04
C ASP A 484 5.37 20.66 8.46
N TYR A 485 4.57 21.11 7.48
CA TYR A 485 3.38 21.94 7.69
C TYR A 485 2.07 21.22 7.37
N THR A 486 2.15 20.03 6.80
CA THR A 486 0.99 19.24 6.36
C THR A 486 0.83 18.00 7.21
N GLU A 487 -0.43 17.72 7.60
CA GLU A 487 -0.80 16.49 8.29
C GLU A 487 -1.88 15.78 7.49
N TYR A 488 -1.73 14.48 7.28
CA TYR A 488 -2.68 13.66 6.52
C TYR A 488 -3.27 12.56 7.38
N SER A 489 -4.59 12.48 7.41
CA SER A 489 -5.34 11.31 7.85
C SER A 489 -5.47 10.29 6.70
N SER A 490 -5.90 9.08 7.01
CA SER A 490 -6.19 8.07 5.97
C SER A 490 -7.30 8.51 5.00
N GLY A 491 -8.25 9.33 5.46
CA GLY A 491 -9.30 9.91 4.63
C GLY A 491 -8.75 10.93 3.63
N ASP A 492 -7.78 11.70 4.05
CA ASP A 492 -7.15 12.73 3.22
C ASP A 492 -6.39 12.11 2.04
N PHE A 493 -5.68 11.00 2.29
CA PHE A 493 -5.03 10.26 1.20
C PHE A 493 -6.00 9.69 0.18
N ALA A 494 -7.24 9.40 0.57
CA ALA A 494 -8.25 8.90 -0.36
C ALA A 494 -8.81 10.02 -1.25
N ILE A 495 -8.94 11.25 -0.74
CA ILE A 495 -9.56 12.35 -1.50
C ILE A 495 -8.65 12.90 -2.60
N VAL A 496 -7.33 12.94 -2.37
CA VAL A 496 -6.39 13.51 -3.36
C VAL A 496 -6.39 12.74 -4.69
N PRO A 497 -6.29 11.39 -4.74
CA PRO A 497 -6.46 10.62 -5.97
C PRO A 497 -7.83 10.81 -6.61
N VAL A 498 -8.91 10.93 -5.82
CA VAL A 498 -10.26 11.17 -6.35
C VAL A 498 -10.34 12.54 -7.01
N ALA A 499 -9.84 13.58 -6.35
CA ALA A 499 -9.78 14.93 -6.91
C ALA A 499 -8.93 14.96 -8.19
N THR A 500 -7.78 14.27 -8.19
CA THR A 500 -6.91 14.12 -9.37
C THR A 500 -7.65 13.43 -10.51
N ALA A 501 -8.32 12.32 -10.26
CA ALA A 501 -9.08 11.59 -11.26
C ALA A 501 -10.22 12.42 -11.84
N LEU A 502 -10.95 13.16 -11.00
CA LEU A 502 -11.95 14.12 -11.44
C LEU A 502 -11.33 15.23 -12.30
N GLY A 503 -10.16 15.75 -11.91
CA GLY A 503 -9.43 16.75 -12.68
C GLY A 503 -8.98 16.24 -14.04
N LEU A 504 -8.46 15.02 -14.13
CA LEU A 504 -8.13 14.36 -15.38
C LEU A 504 -9.37 14.18 -16.25
N TRP A 505 -10.47 13.71 -15.66
CA TRP A 505 -11.74 13.52 -16.34
C TRP A 505 -12.30 14.83 -16.92
N HIS A 506 -12.37 15.89 -16.10
CA HIS A 506 -12.83 17.20 -16.54
C HIS A 506 -11.88 17.78 -17.60
N GLY A 507 -10.58 17.70 -17.36
CA GLY A 507 -9.57 18.15 -18.30
C GLY A 507 -9.68 17.44 -19.66
N ALA A 508 -9.93 16.14 -19.68
CA ALA A 508 -10.10 15.37 -20.91
C ALA A 508 -11.32 15.83 -21.71
N TRP A 509 -12.47 15.99 -21.07
CA TRP A 509 -13.68 16.45 -21.75
C TRP A 509 -13.60 17.91 -22.17
N ILE A 510 -13.09 18.79 -21.31
CA ILE A 510 -12.86 20.21 -21.66
C ILE A 510 -11.87 20.31 -22.81
N GLY A 511 -10.77 19.54 -22.75
CA GLY A 511 -9.78 19.48 -23.82
C GLY A 511 -10.36 18.98 -25.14
N ALA A 512 -11.16 17.91 -25.10
CA ALA A 512 -11.84 17.37 -26.29
C ALA A 512 -12.83 18.37 -26.90
N ILE A 513 -13.57 19.10 -26.06
CA ILE A 513 -14.47 20.17 -26.50
C ILE A 513 -13.66 21.31 -27.13
N ALA A 514 -12.59 21.76 -26.48
CA ALA A 514 -11.77 22.89 -26.93
C ALA A 514 -11.01 22.60 -28.22
N SER A 515 -10.67 21.33 -28.49
CA SER A 515 -9.95 20.89 -29.70
C SER A 515 -10.88 20.41 -30.83
N ASP A 516 -12.18 20.55 -30.66
CA ASP A 516 -13.20 20.02 -31.59
C ASP A 516 -13.02 18.52 -31.91
N GLY A 517 -12.62 17.76 -30.88
CA GLY A 517 -12.36 16.33 -30.92
C GLY A 517 -10.87 15.95 -30.85
N LEU A 518 -10.62 14.71 -30.40
CA LEU A 518 -9.25 14.18 -30.21
C LEU A 518 -8.42 14.12 -31.50
N GLU A 519 -9.09 13.96 -32.65
CA GLU A 519 -8.43 13.78 -33.95
C GLU A 519 -7.77 15.09 -34.44
N ASN A 520 -8.30 16.26 -34.05
CA ASN A 520 -7.86 17.55 -34.57
C ASN A 520 -6.68 18.15 -33.78
N ASN A 521 -6.59 17.94 -32.46
CA ASN A 521 -5.48 18.45 -31.66
C ASN A 521 -5.29 17.66 -30.35
N GLY A 522 -4.72 16.46 -30.47
CA GLY A 522 -4.46 15.59 -29.32
C GLY A 522 -3.54 16.19 -28.25
N GLN A 523 -2.61 17.08 -28.65
CA GLN A 523 -1.71 17.76 -27.71
C GLN A 523 -2.46 18.72 -26.81
N THR A 524 -3.40 19.49 -27.37
CA THR A 524 -4.24 20.40 -26.58
C THR A 524 -5.09 19.63 -25.57
N THR A 525 -5.73 18.55 -26.00
CA THR A 525 -6.52 17.69 -25.10
C THR A 525 -5.66 17.10 -23.99
N ALA A 526 -4.49 16.53 -24.32
CA ALA A 526 -3.56 15.99 -23.35
C ALA A 526 -3.05 17.06 -22.37
N GLY A 527 -2.71 18.24 -22.87
CA GLY A 527 -2.26 19.36 -22.05
C GLY A 527 -3.31 19.80 -21.04
N ILE A 528 -4.57 20.01 -21.47
CA ILE A 528 -5.66 20.39 -20.59
C ILE A 528 -5.98 19.27 -19.58
N THR A 529 -5.90 18.01 -20.00
CA THR A 529 -6.10 16.86 -19.12
C THR A 529 -5.09 16.84 -17.98
N LEU A 530 -3.81 16.98 -18.30
CA LEU A 530 -2.73 16.99 -17.31
C LEU A 530 -2.85 18.17 -16.34
N LEU A 531 -3.15 19.36 -16.86
CA LEU A 531 -3.38 20.56 -16.03
C LEU A 531 -4.60 20.37 -15.11
N GLY A 532 -5.71 19.86 -15.63
CA GLY A 532 -6.92 19.60 -14.84
C GLY A 532 -6.65 18.63 -13.68
N GLY A 533 -5.98 17.50 -13.96
CA GLY A 533 -5.60 16.53 -12.94
C GLY A 533 -4.70 17.12 -11.86
N SER A 534 -3.68 17.86 -12.27
CA SER A 534 -2.72 18.46 -11.33
C SER A 534 -3.35 19.55 -10.47
N LEU A 535 -4.13 20.44 -11.08
CA LEU A 535 -4.76 21.56 -10.36
C LEU A 535 -5.80 21.04 -9.34
N LEU A 536 -6.65 20.07 -9.72
CA LEU A 536 -7.59 19.50 -8.77
C LEU A 536 -6.90 18.58 -7.75
N GLY A 537 -5.81 17.91 -8.10
CA GLY A 537 -4.99 17.15 -7.15
C GLY A 537 -4.36 18.04 -6.08
N ILE A 538 -3.74 19.16 -6.49
CA ILE A 538 -3.20 20.18 -5.56
C ILE A 538 -4.34 20.82 -4.75
N GLY A 539 -5.47 21.10 -5.38
CA GLY A 539 -6.67 21.56 -4.69
C GLY A 539 -7.17 20.56 -3.65
N GLY A 540 -7.10 19.26 -3.96
CA GLY A 540 -7.39 18.18 -3.02
C GLY A 540 -6.46 18.19 -1.80
N ILE A 541 -5.14 18.35 -2.00
CA ILE A 541 -4.19 18.53 -0.90
C ILE A 541 -4.56 19.74 -0.04
N ALA A 542 -4.79 20.89 -0.66
CA ALA A 542 -5.16 22.11 0.07
C ALA A 542 -6.50 21.96 0.82
N LEU A 543 -7.45 21.23 0.26
CA LEU A 543 -8.75 20.96 0.88
C LEU A 543 -8.61 20.09 2.14
N THR A 544 -7.76 19.07 2.09
CA THR A 544 -7.55 18.15 3.23
C THR A 544 -6.96 18.85 4.45
N GLN A 545 -6.18 19.92 4.27
CA GLN A 545 -5.63 20.68 5.39
C GLN A 545 -6.68 21.56 6.12
N ASN A 546 -7.84 21.76 5.51
CA ASN A 546 -8.89 22.64 6.05
C ASN A 546 -10.18 21.91 6.42
N VAL A 547 -10.39 20.72 5.88
CA VAL A 547 -11.64 19.95 6.05
C VAL A 547 -11.27 18.50 6.37
N GLY A 548 -11.65 18.04 7.56
CA GLY A 548 -11.50 16.63 7.92
C GLY A 548 -12.48 15.77 7.12
N TRP A 549 -11.94 14.97 6.21
CA TRP A 549 -12.71 14.02 5.40
C TRP A 549 -12.67 12.63 6.01
N THR A 550 -13.80 11.95 5.98
CA THR A 550 -13.87 10.53 6.33
C THR A 550 -13.73 9.68 5.06
N ASN A 551 -13.17 8.48 5.22
CA ASN A 551 -13.11 7.50 4.11
C ASN A 551 -14.50 7.23 3.52
N LEU A 552 -15.55 7.27 4.34
CA LEU A 552 -16.92 7.07 3.89
C LEU A 552 -17.36 8.21 2.96
N GLN A 553 -17.15 9.48 3.32
CA GLN A 553 -17.50 10.64 2.50
C GLN A 553 -16.79 10.60 1.15
N THR A 554 -15.50 10.27 1.14
CA THR A 554 -14.70 10.13 -0.09
C THR A 554 -15.23 9.00 -0.96
N THR A 555 -15.56 7.85 -0.37
CA THR A 555 -16.13 6.69 -1.09
C THR A 555 -17.50 7.02 -1.66
N MET A 556 -18.35 7.73 -0.92
CA MET A 556 -19.68 8.16 -1.40
C MET A 556 -19.55 9.12 -2.58
N GLY A 557 -18.69 10.15 -2.46
CA GLY A 557 -18.48 11.12 -3.53
C GLY A 557 -17.94 10.46 -4.81
N SER A 558 -16.92 9.63 -4.70
CA SER A 558 -16.35 8.91 -5.84
C SER A 558 -17.36 7.94 -6.48
N SER A 559 -18.13 7.20 -5.68
CA SER A 559 -19.20 6.33 -6.17
C SER A 559 -20.25 7.11 -6.97
N GLY A 560 -20.70 8.26 -6.44
CA GLY A 560 -21.66 9.11 -7.13
C GLY A 560 -21.12 9.65 -8.45
N ALA A 561 -19.87 10.10 -8.49
CA ALA A 561 -19.24 10.56 -9.73
C ALA A 561 -19.16 9.43 -10.78
N ILE A 562 -18.74 8.23 -10.37
CA ILE A 562 -18.66 7.05 -11.25
C ILE A 562 -20.02 6.69 -11.81
N TRP A 563 -21.06 6.63 -10.97
CA TRP A 563 -22.41 6.33 -11.45
C TRP A 563 -22.98 7.46 -12.31
N GLY A 564 -22.67 8.72 -12.00
CA GLY A 564 -23.02 9.84 -12.86
C GLY A 564 -22.42 9.72 -14.27
N ALA A 565 -21.12 9.41 -14.34
CA ALA A 565 -20.42 9.13 -15.61
C ALA A 565 -20.98 7.90 -16.33
N TRP A 566 -21.33 6.84 -15.60
CA TRP A 566 -21.97 5.63 -16.13
C TRP A 566 -23.30 5.96 -16.82
N PHE A 567 -24.19 6.66 -16.11
CA PHE A 567 -25.50 7.05 -16.67
C PHE A 567 -25.33 8.03 -17.84
N ALA A 568 -24.37 8.95 -17.79
CA ALA A 568 -24.04 9.83 -18.91
C ALA A 568 -23.62 9.02 -20.15
N GLY A 569 -22.63 8.12 -20.00
CA GLY A 569 -22.11 7.31 -21.11
C GLY A 569 -23.18 6.47 -21.79
N TRP A 570 -23.97 5.72 -21.01
CA TRP A 570 -25.06 4.90 -21.57
C TRP A 570 -26.19 5.74 -22.16
N SER A 571 -26.48 6.93 -21.61
CA SER A 571 -27.48 7.84 -22.21
C SER A 571 -27.03 8.36 -23.59
N LEU A 572 -25.72 8.62 -23.76
CA LEU A 572 -25.16 9.02 -25.06
C LEU A 572 -25.27 7.91 -26.10
N ALA A 573 -25.13 6.66 -25.68
CA ALA A 573 -25.24 5.50 -26.58
C ALA A 573 -26.68 5.30 -27.15
N LEU A 574 -27.68 6.02 -26.63
CA LEU A 574 -29.05 6.04 -27.17
C LEU A 574 -29.24 7.08 -28.28
N GLU A 575 -28.30 7.96 -28.52
CA GLU A 575 -28.38 9.04 -29.50
C GLU A 575 -27.54 8.70 -30.74
N SER A 576 -28.12 8.89 -31.93
CA SER A 576 -27.41 8.63 -33.21
C SER A 576 -26.51 9.75 -33.66
N ASP A 577 -26.77 10.99 -33.25
CA ASP A 577 -26.10 12.20 -33.76
C ASP A 577 -25.48 13.05 -32.65
N THR A 578 -24.58 12.41 -31.87
CA THR A 578 -23.96 13.09 -30.71
C THR A 578 -22.73 13.88 -31.18
N THR A 579 -22.71 15.20 -30.97
CA THR A 579 -21.50 16.01 -31.15
C THR A 579 -20.60 15.92 -29.92
N ILE A 580 -19.31 16.20 -30.09
CA ILE A 580 -18.34 16.18 -28.96
C ILE A 580 -18.75 17.18 -27.85
N HIS A 581 -19.35 18.30 -28.24
CA HIS A 581 -19.80 19.32 -27.29
C HIS A 581 -20.99 18.82 -26.45
N SER A 582 -21.98 18.17 -27.08
CA SER A 582 -23.13 17.64 -26.35
C SER A 582 -22.75 16.44 -25.49
N ALA A 583 -21.85 15.58 -26.00
CA ALA A 583 -21.33 14.44 -25.24
C ALA A 583 -20.54 14.92 -24.02
N GLY A 584 -19.56 15.79 -24.22
CA GLY A 584 -18.72 16.32 -23.14
C GLY A 584 -19.52 17.08 -22.09
N GLY A 585 -20.44 17.94 -22.53
CA GLY A 585 -21.32 18.68 -21.62
C GLY A 585 -22.16 17.75 -20.73
N ARG A 586 -22.73 16.66 -21.32
CA ARG A 586 -23.51 15.68 -20.57
C ARG A 586 -22.66 14.84 -19.63
N MET A 587 -21.46 14.38 -20.08
CA MET A 587 -20.53 13.62 -19.26
C MET A 587 -20.10 14.41 -18.04
N LEU A 588 -19.74 15.68 -18.19
CA LEU A 588 -19.39 16.56 -17.10
C LEU A 588 -20.58 16.80 -16.15
N ALA A 589 -21.73 17.24 -16.71
CA ALA A 589 -22.89 17.59 -15.89
C ALA A 589 -23.43 16.43 -15.04
N LEU A 590 -23.53 15.21 -15.60
CA LEU A 590 -24.04 14.05 -14.86
C LEU A 590 -23.01 13.51 -13.88
N THR A 591 -21.71 13.58 -14.18
CA THR A 591 -20.65 13.25 -13.23
C THR A 591 -20.70 14.16 -12.01
N ASP A 592 -20.81 15.48 -12.22
CA ASP A 592 -20.90 16.47 -11.16
C ASP A 592 -22.18 16.36 -10.34
N LEU A 593 -23.29 16.08 -11.02
CA LEU A 593 -24.57 15.83 -10.35
C LEU A 593 -24.50 14.59 -9.45
N GLY A 594 -23.89 13.51 -9.93
CA GLY A 594 -23.69 12.30 -9.16
C GLY A 594 -22.77 12.52 -7.95
N LEU A 595 -21.69 13.25 -8.15
CA LEU A 595 -20.78 13.67 -7.08
C LEU A 595 -21.50 14.51 -6.02
N ALA A 596 -22.23 15.56 -6.45
CA ALA A 596 -22.96 16.44 -5.55
C ALA A 596 -24.08 15.72 -4.81
N ALA A 597 -24.85 14.88 -5.51
CA ALA A 597 -25.95 14.12 -4.90
C ALA A 597 -25.45 13.19 -3.80
N SER A 598 -24.32 12.51 -4.02
CA SER A 598 -23.78 11.57 -3.03
C SER A 598 -22.98 12.24 -1.92
N ALA A 599 -22.12 13.19 -2.23
CA ALA A 599 -21.25 13.82 -1.24
C ALA A 599 -22.01 14.86 -0.36
N VAL A 600 -22.90 15.65 -0.97
CA VAL A 600 -23.57 16.78 -0.30
C VAL A 600 -24.92 16.41 0.29
N LEU A 601 -25.73 15.63 -0.44
CA LEU A 601 -27.11 15.33 -0.02
C LEU A 601 -27.20 14.14 0.91
N MET A 602 -26.33 13.13 0.76
CA MET A 602 -26.43 11.90 1.53
C MET A 602 -25.52 11.88 2.77
N SER A 603 -24.36 12.57 2.75
CA SER A 603 -23.41 12.56 3.86
C SER A 603 -23.96 13.07 5.20
N PRO A 604 -24.75 14.15 5.27
CA PRO A 604 -25.32 14.60 6.55
C PRO A 604 -26.57 13.86 6.99
N LEU A 605 -27.22 13.12 6.09
CA LEU A 605 -28.54 12.52 6.35
C LEU A 605 -28.47 11.04 6.73
N VAL A 606 -27.36 10.37 6.45
CA VAL A 606 -27.29 8.91 6.58
C VAL A 606 -25.94 8.51 7.19
N GLU A 607 -25.97 7.97 8.40
CA GLU A 607 -24.85 7.18 8.95
C GLU A 607 -24.80 5.84 8.15
N LEU A 608 -24.33 5.88 6.91
CA LEU A 608 -24.21 4.69 6.08
C LEU A 608 -23.00 3.87 6.52
N ASP A 609 -23.23 2.60 6.81
CA ASP A 609 -22.15 1.63 6.93
C ASP A 609 -21.46 1.47 5.53
N PRO A 610 -20.12 1.45 5.45
CA PRO A 610 -19.39 1.21 4.19
C PRO A 610 -19.86 -0.05 3.44
N ARG A 611 -20.37 -1.05 4.15
CA ARG A 611 -20.94 -2.27 3.56
C ARG A 611 -22.21 -2.01 2.77
N VAL A 612 -23.04 -1.04 3.19
CA VAL A 612 -24.24 -0.62 2.45
C VAL A 612 -23.83 -0.02 1.11
N MET A 613 -22.81 0.83 1.10
CA MET A 613 -22.26 1.40 -0.14
C MET A 613 -21.69 0.32 -1.07
N ALA A 614 -20.95 -0.63 -0.52
CA ALA A 614 -20.44 -1.76 -1.29
C ALA A 614 -21.58 -2.59 -1.88
N GLY A 615 -22.63 -2.86 -1.08
CA GLY A 615 -23.84 -3.56 -1.53
C GLY A 615 -24.59 -2.82 -2.64
N ALA A 616 -24.73 -1.49 -2.51
CA ALA A 616 -25.34 -0.65 -3.55
C ALA A 616 -24.54 -0.72 -4.86
N ASN A 617 -23.22 -0.49 -4.81
CA ASN A 617 -22.37 -0.55 -5.99
C ASN A 617 -22.39 -1.92 -6.66
N PHE A 618 -22.28 -3.01 -5.88
CA PHE A 618 -22.39 -4.37 -6.41
C PHE A 618 -23.76 -4.62 -7.03
N GLY A 619 -24.83 -4.21 -6.35
CA GLY A 619 -26.19 -4.31 -6.84
C GLY A 619 -26.39 -3.57 -8.16
N GLY A 620 -25.82 -2.36 -8.28
CA GLY A 620 -25.87 -1.58 -9.52
C GLY A 620 -25.22 -2.29 -10.70
N ILE A 621 -24.02 -2.84 -10.51
CA ILE A 621 -23.30 -3.61 -11.53
C ILE A 621 -24.06 -4.90 -11.88
N ALA A 622 -24.50 -5.65 -10.88
CA ALA A 622 -25.25 -6.89 -11.07
C ALA A 622 -26.59 -6.62 -11.78
N GLY A 623 -27.31 -5.58 -11.38
CA GLY A 623 -28.56 -5.16 -11.98
C GLY A 623 -28.39 -4.75 -13.45
N ALA A 624 -27.34 -3.99 -13.77
CA ALA A 624 -26.97 -3.68 -15.15
C ALA A 624 -26.75 -4.94 -15.98
N GLY A 625 -25.89 -5.84 -15.48
CA GLY A 625 -25.54 -7.07 -16.18
C GLY A 625 -26.75 -8.00 -16.40
N LEU A 626 -27.51 -8.25 -15.35
CA LEU A 626 -28.70 -9.13 -15.42
C LEU A 626 -29.79 -8.58 -16.34
N ALA A 627 -30.09 -7.27 -16.22
CA ALA A 627 -31.12 -6.66 -17.07
C ALA A 627 -30.69 -6.63 -18.55
N SER A 628 -29.42 -6.33 -18.82
CA SER A 628 -28.85 -6.35 -20.17
C SER A 628 -28.87 -7.77 -20.76
N LEU A 629 -28.42 -8.77 -20.00
CA LEU A 629 -28.39 -10.16 -20.40
C LEU A 629 -29.80 -10.66 -20.69
N PHE A 630 -30.74 -10.43 -19.77
CA PHE A 630 -32.15 -10.84 -19.96
C PHE A 630 -32.75 -10.21 -21.20
N THR A 631 -32.57 -8.91 -21.42
CA THR A 631 -33.06 -8.22 -22.59
C THR A 631 -32.44 -8.74 -23.88
N ALA A 632 -31.13 -9.00 -23.90
CA ALA A 632 -30.44 -9.54 -25.07
C ALA A 632 -30.91 -10.97 -25.45
N MET A 633 -31.45 -11.76 -24.52
CA MET A 633 -32.03 -13.07 -24.80
C MET A 633 -33.35 -12.98 -25.59
N PHE A 634 -34.08 -11.87 -25.49
CA PHE A 634 -35.43 -11.72 -26.07
C PHE A 634 -35.54 -10.59 -27.10
N SER A 635 -34.48 -9.76 -27.25
CA SER A 635 -34.46 -8.62 -28.15
C SER A 635 -33.12 -8.52 -28.86
N THR A 636 -33.16 -8.27 -30.16
CA THR A 636 -31.98 -7.93 -30.99
C THR A 636 -31.78 -6.40 -31.09
N ASP A 637 -32.66 -5.61 -30.48
CA ASP A 637 -32.56 -4.15 -30.47
C ASP A 637 -31.54 -3.70 -29.44
N GLY A 638 -30.42 -3.15 -29.92
CA GLY A 638 -29.35 -2.61 -29.06
C GLY A 638 -29.84 -1.51 -28.10
N ASN A 639 -30.79 -0.67 -28.54
CA ASN A 639 -31.32 0.39 -27.70
C ASN A 639 -32.17 -0.18 -26.54
N ALA A 640 -32.85 -1.30 -26.75
CA ALA A 640 -33.56 -1.99 -25.67
C ALA A 640 -32.58 -2.50 -24.61
N VAL A 641 -31.43 -3.06 -25.03
CA VAL A 641 -30.38 -3.53 -24.11
C VAL A 641 -29.77 -2.37 -23.31
N ILE A 642 -29.51 -1.22 -23.96
CA ILE A 642 -29.00 -0.02 -23.30
C ILE A 642 -30.00 0.52 -22.25
N LYS A 643 -31.30 0.60 -22.61
CA LYS A 643 -32.34 1.02 -21.64
C LYS A 643 -32.44 0.05 -20.47
N ALA A 644 -32.32 -1.24 -20.73
CA ALA A 644 -32.32 -2.27 -19.69
C ALA A 644 -31.10 -2.14 -18.77
N ASN A 645 -29.93 -1.85 -19.34
CA ASN A 645 -28.70 -1.57 -18.55
C ASN A 645 -28.90 -0.39 -17.60
N LEU A 646 -29.40 0.74 -18.11
CA LEU A 646 -29.66 1.95 -17.31
C LEU A 646 -30.68 1.68 -16.19
N GLY A 647 -31.82 1.06 -16.55
CA GLY A 647 -32.89 0.71 -15.58
C GLY A 647 -32.39 -0.32 -14.55
N GLY A 648 -31.71 -1.36 -15.02
CA GLY A 648 -31.10 -2.39 -14.17
C GLY A 648 -30.07 -1.85 -13.20
N SER A 649 -29.24 -0.93 -13.67
CA SER A 649 -28.26 -0.25 -12.80
C SER A 649 -28.95 0.53 -11.68
N ALA A 650 -29.95 1.34 -12.02
CA ALA A 650 -30.67 2.16 -11.04
C ALA A 650 -31.41 1.31 -10.00
N VAL A 651 -32.14 0.30 -10.45
CA VAL A 651 -32.84 -0.64 -9.56
C VAL A 651 -31.85 -1.44 -8.72
N GLY A 652 -30.77 -1.90 -9.33
CA GLY A 652 -29.72 -2.67 -8.66
C GLY A 652 -29.01 -1.88 -7.56
N LEU A 653 -28.71 -0.59 -7.78
CA LEU A 653 -28.15 0.31 -6.76
C LEU A 653 -29.04 0.38 -5.52
N VAL A 654 -30.35 0.59 -5.73
CA VAL A 654 -31.30 0.69 -4.63
C VAL A 654 -31.46 -0.65 -3.90
N LEU A 655 -31.71 -1.73 -4.64
CA LEU A 655 -31.92 -3.06 -4.06
C LEU A 655 -30.66 -3.56 -3.33
N GLY A 656 -29.48 -3.38 -3.92
CA GLY A 656 -28.21 -3.78 -3.30
C GLY A 656 -27.94 -3.04 -2.00
N GLY A 657 -28.22 -1.73 -1.95
CA GLY A 657 -28.14 -0.94 -0.73
C GLY A 657 -29.12 -1.39 0.35
N VAL A 658 -30.39 -1.62 -0.03
CA VAL A 658 -31.42 -2.11 0.90
C VAL A 658 -31.07 -3.49 1.44
N LEU A 659 -30.70 -4.45 0.59
CA LEU A 659 -30.33 -5.80 1.01
C LEU A 659 -29.12 -5.79 1.95
N ALA A 660 -28.12 -5.00 1.65
CA ALA A 660 -26.97 -4.85 2.52
C ALA A 660 -27.33 -4.22 3.88
N SER A 661 -28.22 -3.23 3.90
CA SER A 661 -28.67 -2.61 5.16
C SER A 661 -29.47 -3.58 6.03
N VAL A 662 -30.31 -4.42 5.42
CA VAL A 662 -31.06 -5.48 6.14
C VAL A 662 -30.11 -6.52 6.70
N ALA A 663 -29.16 -7.03 5.89
CA ALA A 663 -28.19 -8.02 6.32
C ALA A 663 -27.32 -7.54 7.51
N ILE A 664 -26.98 -6.23 7.55
CA ILE A 664 -26.20 -5.65 8.64
C ILE A 664 -27.04 -5.43 9.91
N SER A 665 -28.36 -5.15 9.74
CA SER A 665 -29.25 -4.94 10.89
C SER A 665 -29.45 -6.21 11.72
N ASP A 666 -29.37 -7.38 11.07
CA ASP A 666 -29.49 -8.67 11.76
C ASP A 666 -28.25 -9.05 12.59
N ASP A 667 -27.10 -8.48 12.25
CA ASP A 667 -25.83 -8.71 13.00
C ASP A 667 -25.69 -7.86 14.28
N LYS A 668 -26.60 -6.90 14.53
CA LYS A 668 -26.54 -6.05 15.71
C LYS A 668 -27.22 -6.75 16.89
N PRO A 669 -26.52 -6.95 18.03
CA PRO A 669 -27.15 -7.51 19.23
C PRO A 669 -28.29 -6.61 19.72
N ASP A 670 -29.33 -7.21 20.31
CA ASP A 670 -30.62 -6.64 20.69
C ASP A 670 -30.65 -5.30 21.44
N ALA A 671 -29.48 -4.78 21.89
CA ALA A 671 -29.37 -3.46 22.51
C ALA A 671 -29.82 -2.29 21.60
N THR A 672 -29.79 -2.47 20.31
CA THR A 672 -30.19 -1.44 19.31
C THR A 672 -31.70 -1.44 19.00
N LYS A 673 -32.43 -2.51 19.29
CA LYS A 673 -33.89 -2.52 19.15
C LYS A 673 -34.59 -1.52 20.09
N LYS A 674 -33.95 -1.19 21.21
CA LYS A 674 -34.46 -0.17 22.17
C LYS A 674 -34.26 1.27 21.66
N LEU A 675 -33.28 1.55 20.82
CA LEU A 675 -33.01 2.89 20.28
C LEU A 675 -33.83 3.18 19.02
N ALA A 676 -34.18 2.17 18.23
CA ALA A 676 -35.05 2.33 17.06
C ALA A 676 -36.49 2.72 17.42
N SER A 677 -36.94 2.41 18.66
CA SER A 677 -38.27 2.82 19.14
C SER A 677 -38.36 4.29 19.58
N THR A 678 -37.24 5.01 19.62
CA THR A 678 -37.14 6.44 19.97
C THR A 678 -36.79 7.33 18.80
N SER A 679 -36.80 6.82 17.55
CA SER A 679 -36.60 7.64 16.36
C SER A 679 -37.66 8.74 16.29
N PRO A 680 -37.28 10.02 16.11
CA PRO A 680 -38.25 11.07 15.92
C PRO A 680 -39.09 10.75 14.68
N SER A 681 -40.41 10.81 14.83
CA SER A 681 -41.36 10.59 13.74
C SER A 681 -40.96 11.49 12.53
N LEU A 682 -40.92 10.87 11.36
CA LEU A 682 -40.70 11.60 10.09
C LEU A 682 -41.61 12.84 10.03
N PRO A 683 -41.11 13.98 9.59
CA PRO A 683 -41.90 15.20 9.40
C PRO A 683 -43.15 14.89 8.56
N ASN A 684 -44.29 15.43 8.95
CA ASN A 684 -45.61 15.12 8.34
C ASN A 684 -45.70 15.37 6.81
N TRP A 685 -44.76 16.12 6.21
CA TRP A 685 -44.70 16.37 4.78
C TRP A 685 -44.06 15.21 3.98
N LEU A 686 -43.48 14.21 4.65
CA LEU A 686 -42.96 12.97 4.03
C LEU A 686 -43.91 11.79 4.13
N ARG A 687 -45.12 11.97 4.70
CA ARG A 687 -46.15 10.94 4.68
C ARG A 687 -46.92 11.03 3.37
N TRP A 688 -46.79 10.02 2.53
CA TRP A 688 -47.58 9.90 1.32
C TRP A 688 -49.03 9.61 1.68
N PRO A 689 -50.00 10.16 0.91
CA PRO A 689 -51.44 10.06 1.23
C PRO A 689 -52.07 8.69 0.89
N PHE A 690 -51.35 7.60 1.04
CA PHE A 690 -51.82 6.25 0.78
C PHE A 690 -51.54 5.28 1.97
N ASP A 691 -51.73 5.74 3.18
CA ASP A 691 -51.93 4.87 4.33
C ASP A 691 -53.42 4.80 4.67
#